data_6309f8c03256b597870b4cb597146317
#
_entry.id   6309f8c03256b597870b4cb597146317
#
_cell.length_a   1.000
_cell.length_b   1.000
_cell.length_c   1.000
_cell.angle_alpha   90.00
_cell.angle_beta   90.00
_cell.angle_gamma   90.00
#
_symmetry.space_group_name_H-M   'P 1'
#
loop_
_entity.id
_entity.type
_entity.pdbx_description
1 polymer ?
#
loop_
_entity_poly.entity_id
_entity_poly.type
_entity_poly.pdbx_seq_one_letter_code
_entity_poly.pdbx_strand_id
1 'polypeptide(L)'
;MPIVSLDVFSAVASRKDKPFDYLIIGGGTTGLVIANRLAQHDPNVIVGVIEAGSYYPPGTSDFIDVPGLFGHSLGDSSLNWAVETEPVQGAHNRKVMIARGRGLGGSTLINFMTHTRPAKGEFDALESTFKNQGWNWDSLLECMKKGEHFIVQKEDVPTGSFVHSRDLSFHGTQGPIVYSNPPRWPPYSTVDSTGQPTLNLPELGMEMMGKHGIPENPSPTNGNIIGYAKPFMAIDPASGNRSSAASGYLEPILETAVNLYVLTDALVTRVLFDRLRNGLPKAVGVELRVEGLDKLVEIRNVRCDIILAAGALQTPVILESSGIGDPEILKQCGIECVVGLPGVGNNLQNHPAVHVAVEVDSKFPSLDMMFDPVEKEKQEKLYREKKEGLLATGLGFGVCFVPLHDISRISKTSSKEFIAKLKDETEKYIDLMHLSKEVRQGYDKQYQLQLDQLNDPDQAHIEFLIIPGELEHPDFTGKRRTMTFSALITHPFSRGSIHHHLNGSKIDGGFLSHPADRTLLLNALVCIIRFFRTEPLKNAIKTWIYPIDLSTIDVDEALRDTDDNVELRNQLERILDEHISKNMVAMFHPVGTAAMMAREEGGVVDEELKVYGVEGLRVADLSVLPLHVAGHTVSVAFAIGEKVCF
;
A
#
# COMPACT_ATOMS: atom_id res chain seq x y z
N MET A 1 -29.96 -1.42 -12.48
CA MET A 1 -28.69 -1.57 -11.70
C MET A 1 -27.52 -1.27 -12.63
N PRO A 2 -26.49 -0.56 -12.21
CA PRO A 2 -25.32 -0.26 -13.04
C PRO A 2 -24.53 -1.49 -13.52
N ILE A 3 -24.51 -2.60 -12.77
CA ILE A 3 -23.80 -3.83 -13.20
C ILE A 3 -24.63 -4.52 -14.29
N VAL A 4 -24.04 -4.64 -15.47
CA VAL A 4 -24.76 -5.06 -16.69
C VAL A 4 -24.02 -6.17 -17.44
N SER A 5 -24.76 -6.90 -18.28
CA SER A 5 -24.16 -7.88 -19.19
C SER A 5 -23.35 -7.21 -20.31
N LEU A 6 -22.47 -7.98 -20.94
CA LEU A 6 -21.68 -7.54 -22.08
C LEU A 6 -22.57 -7.00 -23.22
N ASP A 7 -23.72 -7.63 -23.48
CA ASP A 7 -24.64 -7.20 -24.56
C ASP A 7 -25.18 -5.79 -24.28
N VAL A 8 -25.59 -5.51 -23.04
CA VAL A 8 -26.08 -4.17 -22.64
C VAL A 8 -24.93 -3.16 -22.72
N PHE A 9 -23.75 -3.51 -22.21
CA PHE A 9 -22.57 -2.63 -22.24
C PHE A 9 -22.17 -2.28 -23.69
N SER A 10 -22.10 -3.28 -24.57
CA SER A 10 -21.78 -3.12 -25.98
C SER A 10 -22.88 -2.32 -26.73
N ALA A 11 -24.15 -2.51 -26.37
CA ALA A 11 -25.24 -1.74 -26.94
C ALA A 11 -25.13 -0.25 -26.59
N VAL A 12 -24.69 0.12 -25.36
CA VAL A 12 -24.42 1.51 -24.98
C VAL A 12 -23.25 2.08 -25.80
N ALA A 13 -22.14 1.36 -25.92
CA ALA A 13 -20.99 1.78 -26.72
C ALA A 13 -21.33 2.02 -28.20
N SER A 14 -22.33 1.30 -28.73
CA SER A 14 -22.75 1.38 -30.12
C SER A 14 -23.78 2.48 -30.42
N ARG A 15 -24.24 3.23 -29.41
CA ARG A 15 -25.20 4.33 -29.59
C ARG A 15 -24.56 5.46 -30.42
N LYS A 16 -25.31 5.97 -31.41
CA LYS A 16 -24.80 7.05 -32.29
C LYS A 16 -24.83 8.42 -31.63
N ASP A 17 -25.79 8.64 -30.76
CA ASP A 17 -26.08 9.93 -30.11
C ASP A 17 -25.50 10.05 -28.69
N LYS A 18 -25.47 8.96 -27.94
CA LYS A 18 -24.98 8.92 -26.54
C LYS A 18 -24.20 7.62 -26.24
N PRO A 19 -22.99 7.41 -26.82
CA PRO A 19 -22.08 6.36 -26.37
C PRO A 19 -21.47 6.72 -25.01
N PHE A 20 -20.44 6.01 -24.57
CA PHE A 20 -19.69 6.39 -23.36
C PHE A 20 -18.96 7.73 -23.55
N ASP A 21 -19.11 8.65 -22.60
CA ASP A 21 -18.26 9.83 -22.50
C ASP A 21 -16.91 9.45 -21.89
N TYR A 22 -16.94 8.71 -20.80
CA TYR A 22 -15.77 8.22 -20.10
C TYR A 22 -15.80 6.71 -19.97
N LEU A 23 -14.66 6.07 -20.19
CA LEU A 23 -14.48 4.64 -19.98
C LEU A 23 -13.33 4.40 -19.00
N ILE A 24 -13.66 3.85 -17.83
CA ILE A 24 -12.72 3.61 -16.73
C ILE A 24 -12.31 2.14 -16.77
N ILE A 25 -11.01 1.90 -16.81
CA ILE A 25 -10.41 0.56 -16.88
C ILE A 25 -9.86 0.21 -15.50
N GLY A 26 -10.54 -0.70 -14.82
CA GLY A 26 -10.32 -1.10 -13.45
C GLY A 26 -11.33 -0.46 -12.48
N GLY A 27 -12.20 -1.29 -11.92
CA GLY A 27 -13.16 -0.95 -10.86
C GLY A 27 -12.53 -1.04 -9.47
N GLY A 28 -11.26 -0.68 -9.36
CA GLY A 28 -10.51 -0.66 -8.09
C GLY A 28 -10.77 0.59 -7.26
N THR A 29 -9.86 0.86 -6.31
CA THR A 29 -9.96 1.97 -5.36
C THR A 29 -10.21 3.30 -6.08
N THR A 30 -9.33 3.69 -6.98
CA THR A 30 -9.39 4.99 -7.68
C THR A 30 -10.50 5.00 -8.74
N GLY A 31 -10.65 3.90 -9.48
CA GLY A 31 -11.63 3.79 -10.55
C GLY A 31 -13.07 3.95 -10.07
N LEU A 32 -13.43 3.39 -8.92
CA LEU A 32 -14.78 3.57 -8.35
C LEU A 32 -15.02 4.98 -7.81
N VAL A 33 -13.99 5.66 -7.29
CA VAL A 33 -14.10 7.09 -6.94
C VAL A 33 -14.47 7.90 -8.18
N ILE A 34 -13.69 7.76 -9.26
CA ILE A 34 -13.89 8.49 -10.52
C ILE A 34 -15.28 8.18 -11.10
N ALA A 35 -15.66 6.90 -11.13
CA ALA A 35 -16.96 6.47 -11.65
C ALA A 35 -18.13 7.11 -10.88
N ASN A 36 -18.05 7.09 -9.54
CA ASN A 36 -19.06 7.70 -8.67
C ASN A 36 -19.18 9.21 -8.91
N ARG A 37 -18.05 9.93 -8.87
CA ARG A 37 -18.04 11.40 -8.98
C ARG A 37 -18.51 11.86 -10.35
N LEU A 38 -18.06 11.24 -11.46
CA LEU A 38 -18.52 11.56 -12.80
C LEU A 38 -20.01 11.29 -12.97
N ALA A 39 -20.52 10.13 -12.50
CA ALA A 39 -21.91 9.78 -12.64
C ALA A 39 -22.85 10.69 -11.82
N GLN A 40 -22.40 11.18 -10.65
CA GLN A 40 -23.19 12.07 -9.80
C GLN A 40 -23.10 13.54 -10.21
N HIS A 41 -21.99 13.96 -10.83
CA HIS A 41 -21.79 15.36 -11.21
C HIS A 41 -22.75 15.83 -12.30
N ASP A 42 -22.91 15.05 -13.37
CA ASP A 42 -23.82 15.35 -14.46
C ASP A 42 -24.54 14.09 -14.94
N PRO A 43 -25.87 14.00 -14.78
CA PRO A 43 -26.67 12.86 -15.22
C PRO A 43 -26.68 12.66 -16.75
N ASN A 44 -26.20 13.63 -17.53
CA ASN A 44 -26.08 13.52 -18.99
C ASN A 44 -24.77 12.85 -19.43
N VAL A 45 -23.77 12.79 -18.57
CA VAL A 45 -22.50 12.09 -18.82
C VAL A 45 -22.71 10.60 -18.67
N ILE A 46 -22.31 9.82 -19.68
CA ILE A 46 -22.41 8.34 -19.68
C ILE A 46 -21.06 7.75 -19.30
N VAL A 47 -21.03 7.03 -18.20
CA VAL A 47 -19.79 6.45 -17.63
C VAL A 47 -19.82 4.93 -17.76
N GLY A 48 -18.76 4.35 -18.35
CA GLY A 48 -18.50 2.92 -18.37
C GLY A 48 -17.36 2.55 -17.43
N VAL A 49 -17.48 1.43 -16.70
CA VAL A 49 -16.40 0.82 -15.92
C VAL A 49 -16.22 -0.61 -16.39
N ILE A 50 -14.99 -1.03 -16.63
CA ILE A 50 -14.64 -2.43 -16.94
C ILE A 50 -13.71 -2.95 -15.85
N GLU A 51 -14.12 -4.04 -15.19
CA GLU A 51 -13.35 -4.69 -14.12
C GLU A 51 -13.08 -6.16 -14.50
N ALA A 52 -11.84 -6.59 -14.26
CA ALA A 52 -11.40 -7.95 -14.57
C ALA A 52 -11.90 -9.00 -13.58
N GLY A 53 -12.18 -8.61 -12.35
CA GLY A 53 -12.75 -9.49 -11.33
C GLY A 53 -14.25 -9.30 -11.18
N SER A 54 -14.82 -10.06 -10.23
CA SER A 54 -16.27 -10.10 -10.01
C SER A 54 -16.73 -8.98 -9.04
N TYR A 55 -18.05 -8.85 -8.90
CA TYR A 55 -18.67 -8.10 -7.80
C TYR A 55 -19.02 -9.03 -6.65
N TYR A 56 -18.67 -8.61 -5.46
CA TYR A 56 -18.97 -9.30 -4.20
C TYR A 56 -19.95 -8.44 -3.38
N PRO A 57 -21.26 -8.72 -3.48
CA PRO A 57 -22.26 -8.00 -2.67
C PRO A 57 -21.99 -8.15 -1.16
N PRO A 58 -22.37 -7.15 -0.34
CA PRO A 58 -22.23 -7.23 1.10
C PRO A 58 -22.86 -8.51 1.69
N GLY A 59 -22.16 -9.16 2.61
CA GLY A 59 -22.59 -10.41 3.24
C GLY A 59 -22.36 -11.67 2.40
N THR A 60 -21.68 -11.57 1.24
CA THR A 60 -21.37 -12.76 0.41
C THR A 60 -19.99 -13.33 0.67
N SER A 61 -19.09 -12.60 1.32
CA SER A 61 -17.75 -13.07 1.67
C SER A 61 -17.30 -12.51 3.02
N ASP A 62 -17.23 -13.38 4.02
CA ASP A 62 -16.68 -13.02 5.33
C ASP A 62 -15.20 -12.59 5.25
N PHE A 63 -14.44 -13.08 4.26
CA PHE A 63 -13.04 -12.68 4.05
C PHE A 63 -12.89 -11.22 3.60
N ILE A 64 -13.93 -10.64 3.02
CA ILE A 64 -14.01 -9.23 2.68
C ILE A 64 -14.59 -8.44 3.87
N ASP A 65 -15.75 -8.86 4.38
CA ASP A 65 -16.57 -8.06 5.27
C ASP A 65 -16.05 -8.03 6.71
N VAL A 66 -15.57 -9.19 7.22
CA VAL A 66 -15.16 -9.34 8.62
C VAL A 66 -13.71 -8.87 8.83
N PRO A 67 -13.48 -7.78 9.56
CA PRO A 67 -12.15 -7.19 9.69
C PRO A 67 -11.07 -8.15 10.18
N GLY A 68 -11.36 -9.00 11.16
CA GLY A 68 -10.40 -9.94 11.73
C GLY A 68 -10.06 -11.13 10.81
N LEU A 69 -10.72 -11.27 9.65
CA LEU A 69 -10.43 -12.31 8.66
C LEU A 69 -9.61 -11.79 7.45
N PHE A 70 -9.08 -10.59 7.52
CA PHE A 70 -8.33 -9.92 6.43
C PHE A 70 -7.24 -10.77 5.78
N GLY A 71 -6.53 -11.61 6.53
CA GLY A 71 -5.44 -12.44 6.01
C GLY A 71 -5.91 -13.61 5.12
N HIS A 72 -7.14 -14.08 5.29
CA HIS A 72 -7.68 -15.21 4.53
C HIS A 72 -7.88 -14.88 3.05
N SER A 73 -8.20 -13.64 2.72
CA SER A 73 -8.34 -13.17 1.33
C SER A 73 -7.06 -13.26 0.51
N LEU A 74 -5.88 -13.26 1.15
CA LEU A 74 -4.60 -13.38 0.45
C LEU A 74 -4.41 -14.75 -0.21
N GLY A 75 -4.99 -15.81 0.36
CA GLY A 75 -4.97 -17.17 -0.18
C GLY A 75 -6.08 -17.48 -1.19
N ASP A 76 -7.02 -16.55 -1.40
CA ASP A 76 -8.15 -16.74 -2.30
C ASP A 76 -7.87 -16.14 -3.69
N SER A 77 -7.67 -16.99 -4.68
CA SER A 77 -7.37 -16.58 -6.06
C SER A 77 -8.54 -15.87 -6.76
N SER A 78 -9.75 -15.95 -6.24
CA SER A 78 -10.89 -15.17 -6.76
C SER A 78 -10.80 -13.70 -6.31
N LEU A 79 -10.21 -13.44 -5.15
CA LEU A 79 -10.07 -12.11 -4.54
C LEU A 79 -8.68 -11.48 -4.75
N ASN A 80 -7.65 -12.32 -4.98
CA ASN A 80 -6.26 -11.88 -5.06
C ASN A 80 -5.59 -12.36 -6.35
N TRP A 81 -5.00 -11.42 -7.09
CA TRP A 81 -4.16 -11.73 -8.25
C TRP A 81 -2.90 -12.52 -7.88
N ALA A 82 -2.44 -12.41 -6.63
CA ALA A 82 -1.26 -13.07 -6.09
C ALA A 82 -0.06 -13.03 -7.06
N VAL A 83 0.26 -11.85 -7.58
CA VAL A 83 1.31 -11.66 -8.59
C VAL A 83 2.67 -11.91 -7.96
N GLU A 84 3.55 -12.63 -8.64
CA GLU A 84 4.91 -12.90 -8.18
C GLU A 84 5.95 -12.14 -9.01
N THR A 85 7.02 -11.73 -8.35
CA THR A 85 8.20 -11.16 -9.03
C THR A 85 9.02 -12.23 -9.75
N GLU A 86 9.90 -11.82 -10.66
CA GLU A 86 11.08 -12.61 -11.02
C GLU A 86 11.93 -12.88 -9.75
N PRO A 87 12.85 -13.87 -9.79
CA PRO A 87 13.72 -14.16 -8.65
C PRO A 87 14.52 -12.94 -8.17
N VAL A 88 14.37 -12.57 -6.90
CA VAL A 88 15.03 -11.41 -6.28
C VAL A 88 16.40 -11.83 -5.74
N GLN A 89 17.49 -11.35 -6.36
CA GLN A 89 18.86 -11.72 -5.98
C GLN A 89 19.16 -11.42 -4.51
N GLY A 90 18.79 -10.23 -4.00
CA GLY A 90 18.97 -9.83 -2.61
C GLY A 90 18.19 -10.67 -1.60
N ALA A 91 17.22 -11.48 -2.05
CA ALA A 91 16.38 -12.36 -1.25
C ALA A 91 16.60 -13.85 -1.58
N HIS A 92 17.84 -14.29 -1.74
CA HIS A 92 18.21 -15.67 -2.09
C HIS A 92 17.54 -16.21 -3.36
N ASN A 93 17.32 -15.36 -4.36
CA ASN A 93 16.60 -15.68 -5.58
C ASN A 93 15.17 -16.22 -5.34
N ARG A 94 14.54 -15.85 -4.23
CA ARG A 94 13.13 -16.13 -4.03
C ARG A 94 12.27 -15.22 -4.92
N LYS A 95 11.14 -15.74 -5.34
CA LYS A 95 10.05 -14.91 -5.84
C LYS A 95 9.30 -14.29 -4.67
N VAL A 96 8.92 -13.05 -4.81
CA VAL A 96 8.19 -12.29 -3.78
C VAL A 96 6.77 -12.04 -4.28
N MET A 97 5.80 -12.47 -3.49
CA MET A 97 4.38 -12.25 -3.81
C MET A 97 4.01 -10.78 -3.57
N ILE A 98 3.24 -10.21 -4.50
CA ILE A 98 2.62 -8.88 -4.38
C ILE A 98 1.12 -9.07 -4.49
N ALA A 99 0.41 -9.05 -3.37
CA ALA A 99 -1.04 -9.19 -3.35
C ALA A 99 -1.72 -7.96 -3.97
N ARG A 100 -2.68 -8.20 -4.85
CA ARG A 100 -3.52 -7.18 -5.48
C ARG A 100 -4.97 -7.66 -5.53
N GLY A 101 -5.89 -6.83 -5.06
CA GLY A 101 -7.31 -7.19 -5.07
C GLY A 101 -7.86 -7.35 -6.48
N ARG A 102 -8.70 -8.36 -6.68
CA ARG A 102 -9.41 -8.70 -7.92
C ARG A 102 -10.92 -8.59 -7.68
N GLY A 103 -11.57 -7.62 -8.29
CA GLY A 103 -13.01 -7.36 -8.17
C GLY A 103 -13.34 -5.90 -7.95
N LEU A 104 -14.64 -5.57 -7.99
CA LEU A 104 -15.11 -4.22 -7.72
C LEU A 104 -14.78 -3.79 -6.27
N GLY A 105 -13.99 -2.74 -6.14
CA GLY A 105 -13.33 -2.32 -4.89
C GLY A 105 -11.81 -2.52 -4.91
N GLY A 106 -11.29 -3.36 -5.80
CA GLY A 106 -9.87 -3.61 -5.97
C GLY A 106 -9.18 -3.99 -4.65
N SER A 107 -7.98 -3.43 -4.41
CA SER A 107 -7.20 -3.77 -3.21
C SER A 107 -7.84 -3.34 -1.89
N THR A 108 -8.89 -2.51 -1.88
CA THR A 108 -9.65 -2.21 -0.65
C THR A 108 -10.48 -3.41 -0.15
N LEU A 109 -10.70 -4.44 -0.99
CA LEU A 109 -11.36 -5.67 -0.59
C LEU A 109 -10.48 -6.55 0.31
N ILE A 110 -9.15 -6.50 0.13
CA ILE A 110 -8.19 -7.41 0.75
C ILE A 110 -7.12 -6.73 1.62
N ASN A 111 -7.07 -5.40 1.67
CA ASN A 111 -6.11 -4.67 2.49
C ASN A 111 -6.35 -4.88 3.99
N PHE A 112 -5.39 -4.46 4.81
CA PHE A 112 -5.48 -4.56 6.26
C PHE A 112 -6.18 -3.37 6.92
N MET A 113 -6.93 -2.59 6.13
CA MET A 113 -7.80 -1.48 6.55
C MET A 113 -7.12 -0.32 7.29
N THR A 114 -5.82 -0.35 7.47
CA THR A 114 -5.08 0.67 8.19
C THR A 114 -5.12 2.00 7.45
N HIS A 115 -5.47 3.05 8.17
CA HIS A 115 -5.48 4.41 7.65
C HIS A 115 -4.29 5.19 8.18
N THR A 116 -3.42 5.60 7.28
CA THR A 116 -2.32 6.54 7.49
C THR A 116 -2.34 7.58 6.39
N ARG A 117 -1.67 8.71 6.59
CA ARG A 117 -1.41 9.70 5.55
C ARG A 117 0.08 9.94 5.43
N PRO A 118 0.58 10.26 4.23
CA PRO A 118 1.98 10.67 4.03
C PRO A 118 2.36 11.92 4.81
N ALA A 119 3.66 12.17 4.94
CA ALA A 119 4.15 13.43 5.47
C ALA A 119 3.84 14.59 4.51
N LYS A 120 3.59 15.78 5.07
CA LYS A 120 3.31 16.99 4.28
C LYS A 120 4.39 17.27 3.24
N GLY A 121 5.66 17.15 3.61
CA GLY A 121 6.80 17.39 2.72
C GLY A 121 6.85 16.49 1.50
N GLU A 122 6.34 15.27 1.58
CA GLU A 122 6.29 14.33 0.45
C GLU A 122 5.32 14.80 -0.64
N PHE A 123 4.15 15.29 -0.26
CA PHE A 123 3.19 15.85 -1.21
C PHE A 123 3.64 17.21 -1.74
N ASP A 124 4.23 18.08 -0.89
CA ASP A 124 4.74 19.35 -1.34
C ASP A 124 5.90 19.18 -2.35
N ALA A 125 6.63 18.05 -2.29
CA ALA A 125 7.66 17.72 -3.27
C ALA A 125 7.09 17.40 -4.67
N LEU A 126 5.85 16.92 -4.77
CA LEU A 126 5.21 16.69 -6.08
C LEU A 126 5.10 18.00 -6.87
N GLU A 127 4.78 19.10 -6.20
CA GLU A 127 4.72 20.43 -6.85
C GLU A 127 6.08 21.12 -6.89
N SER A 128 6.80 21.15 -5.78
CA SER A 128 8.05 21.91 -5.68
C SER A 128 9.19 21.31 -6.49
N THR A 129 9.36 19.98 -6.45
CA THR A 129 10.44 19.26 -7.14
C THR A 129 10.00 18.80 -8.52
N PHE A 130 8.89 18.08 -8.65
CA PHE A 130 8.44 17.51 -9.92
C PHE A 130 7.62 18.47 -10.79
N LYS A 131 7.30 19.68 -10.28
CA LYS A 131 6.60 20.76 -10.98
C LYS A 131 5.14 20.45 -11.33
N ASN A 132 4.52 19.49 -10.66
CA ASN A 132 3.12 19.12 -10.86
C ASN A 132 2.22 20.12 -10.13
N GLN A 133 1.76 21.15 -10.83
CA GLN A 133 0.97 22.24 -10.24
C GLN A 133 -0.33 21.75 -9.59
N GLY A 134 -0.57 22.19 -8.34
CA GLY A 134 -1.73 21.77 -7.55
C GLY A 134 -1.62 20.38 -6.93
N TRP A 135 -0.49 19.68 -7.06
CA TRP A 135 -0.21 18.43 -6.36
C TRP A 135 0.65 18.71 -5.12
N ASN A 136 0.06 19.29 -4.10
CA ASN A 136 0.68 19.62 -2.82
C ASN A 136 -0.19 19.14 -1.67
N TRP A 137 0.32 19.23 -0.45
CA TRP A 137 -0.38 18.78 0.75
C TRP A 137 -1.78 19.38 0.88
N ASP A 138 -1.92 20.71 0.76
CA ASP A 138 -3.20 21.36 1.05
C ASP A 138 -4.29 20.90 0.06
N SER A 139 -3.96 20.80 -1.22
CA SER A 139 -4.86 20.32 -2.26
C SER A 139 -5.22 18.83 -2.06
N LEU A 140 -4.24 17.98 -1.77
CA LEU A 140 -4.47 16.56 -1.59
C LEU A 140 -5.16 16.23 -0.26
N LEU A 141 -4.91 17.02 0.80
CA LEU A 141 -5.64 16.91 2.06
C LEU A 141 -7.15 17.13 1.85
N GLU A 142 -7.53 18.16 1.09
CA GLU A 142 -8.95 18.39 0.77
C GLU A 142 -9.56 17.24 -0.03
N CYS A 143 -8.80 16.64 -0.96
CA CYS A 143 -9.24 15.43 -1.68
C CYS A 143 -9.39 14.23 -0.73
N MET A 144 -8.44 14.00 0.18
CA MET A 144 -8.55 12.93 1.19
C MET A 144 -9.77 13.13 2.08
N LYS A 145 -10.03 14.38 2.55
CA LYS A 145 -11.20 14.71 3.38
C LYS A 145 -12.52 14.50 2.65
N LYS A 146 -12.61 14.74 1.33
CA LYS A 146 -13.81 14.45 0.54
C LYS A 146 -14.16 12.96 0.52
N GLY A 147 -13.16 12.08 0.51
CA GLY A 147 -13.36 10.63 0.54
C GLY A 147 -13.69 10.08 1.93
N GLU A 148 -13.44 10.83 2.99
CA GLU A 148 -13.41 10.35 4.36
C GLU A 148 -14.70 10.67 5.15
N HIS A 149 -15.20 9.67 5.87
CA HIS A 149 -16.19 9.81 6.94
C HIS A 149 -15.56 9.32 8.24
N PHE A 150 -14.94 10.23 8.95
CA PHE A 150 -14.26 9.91 10.20
C PHE A 150 -15.23 9.90 11.37
N ILE A 151 -15.34 8.76 12.07
CA ILE A 151 -16.21 8.57 13.23
C ILE A 151 -15.35 8.44 14.48
N VAL A 152 -15.41 9.44 15.35
CA VAL A 152 -14.83 9.33 16.70
C VAL A 152 -15.80 8.58 17.58
N GLN A 153 -15.43 7.39 18.00
CA GLN A 153 -16.19 6.69 19.04
C GLN A 153 -15.96 7.39 20.38
N LYS A 154 -17.05 7.69 21.08
CA LYS A 154 -17.01 8.17 22.46
C LYS A 154 -16.73 6.97 23.35
N GLU A 155 -15.48 6.63 23.52
CA GLU A 155 -15.09 5.72 24.59
C GLU A 155 -14.64 6.51 25.81
N ASP A 156 -15.01 6.01 26.99
CA ASP A 156 -14.29 6.31 28.22
C ASP A 156 -12.92 5.65 28.13
N VAL A 157 -11.97 6.36 27.49
CA VAL A 157 -10.58 5.91 27.41
C VAL A 157 -10.02 5.99 28.82
N PRO A 158 -9.58 4.87 29.44
CA PRO A 158 -8.96 4.93 30.76
C PRO A 158 -7.79 5.92 30.74
N THR A 159 -7.67 6.73 31.79
CA THR A 159 -6.54 7.63 31.99
C THR A 159 -5.22 6.83 31.91
N GLY A 160 -4.37 7.15 30.93
CA GLY A 160 -3.10 6.43 30.68
C GLY A 160 -3.09 5.55 29.42
N SER A 161 -4.21 5.41 28.70
CA SER A 161 -4.22 4.78 27.38
C SER A 161 -3.67 5.75 26.33
N PHE A 162 -2.94 5.23 25.35
CA PHE A 162 -2.50 6.00 24.18
C PHE A 162 -3.72 6.58 23.47
N VAL A 163 -3.77 7.89 23.30
CA VAL A 163 -4.96 8.62 22.84
C VAL A 163 -4.94 8.69 21.32
N HIS A 164 -6.02 8.30 20.69
CA HIS A 164 -6.26 8.63 19.28
C HIS A 164 -6.45 10.14 19.11
N SER A 165 -6.00 10.68 17.98
CA SER A 165 -6.21 12.09 17.65
C SER A 165 -7.70 12.46 17.76
N ARG A 166 -7.97 13.54 18.49
CA ARG A 166 -9.30 14.17 18.57
C ARG A 166 -9.40 15.42 17.69
N ASP A 167 -8.33 15.74 16.96
CA ASP A 167 -8.33 16.90 16.06
C ASP A 167 -9.01 16.55 14.75
N LEU A 168 -10.29 16.90 14.66
CA LEU A 168 -11.12 16.69 13.48
C LEU A 168 -10.84 17.68 12.34
N SER A 169 -9.99 18.69 12.54
CA SER A 169 -9.71 19.69 11.50
C SER A 169 -9.06 19.08 10.25
N PHE A 170 -8.32 17.99 10.44
CA PHE A 170 -7.67 17.25 9.36
C PHE A 170 -8.54 16.13 8.78
N HIS A 171 -9.75 15.91 9.28
CA HIS A 171 -10.62 14.79 8.89
C HIS A 171 -11.88 15.25 8.17
N GLY A 172 -12.31 14.43 7.19
CA GLY A 172 -13.62 14.55 6.57
C GLY A 172 -14.69 13.81 7.40
N THR A 173 -15.91 14.31 7.40
CA THR A 173 -17.03 13.75 8.18
C THR A 173 -18.24 13.40 7.33
N GLN A 174 -18.15 13.51 6.00
CA GLN A 174 -19.25 13.34 5.06
C GLN A 174 -18.90 12.48 3.85
N GLY A 175 -17.68 12.00 3.76
CA GLY A 175 -17.22 11.20 2.63
C GLY A 175 -17.74 9.75 2.68
N PRO A 176 -17.54 8.98 1.61
CA PRO A 176 -18.07 7.63 1.48
C PRO A 176 -17.34 6.56 2.32
N ILE A 177 -16.05 6.76 2.60
CA ILE A 177 -15.24 5.76 3.30
C ILE A 177 -15.24 6.04 4.80
N VAL A 178 -15.77 5.11 5.56
CA VAL A 178 -15.82 5.21 7.01
C VAL A 178 -14.46 4.81 7.61
N TYR A 179 -13.91 5.70 8.41
CA TYR A 179 -12.75 5.43 9.26
C TYR A 179 -13.14 5.63 10.71
N SER A 180 -12.73 4.70 11.55
CA SER A 180 -12.99 4.76 12.98
C SER A 180 -11.82 4.23 13.79
N ASN A 181 -11.85 4.48 15.09
CA ASN A 181 -11.07 3.70 16.03
C ASN A 181 -11.64 2.27 16.02
N PRO A 182 -10.81 1.22 15.95
CA PRO A 182 -11.32 -0.13 16.10
C PRO A 182 -12.08 -0.23 17.42
N PRO A 183 -13.30 -0.86 17.43
CA PRO A 183 -14.06 -1.02 18.65
C PRO A 183 -13.20 -1.80 19.64
N ARG A 184 -12.88 -1.16 20.74
CA ARG A 184 -12.03 -1.64 21.83
C ARG A 184 -10.89 -2.58 21.41
N TRP A 185 -9.73 -2.03 21.32
CA TRP A 185 -8.49 -2.80 21.41
C TRP A 185 -8.65 -3.96 22.37
N PRO A 186 -8.09 -5.17 22.03
CA PRO A 186 -8.65 -6.39 22.57
C PRO A 186 -9.16 -6.16 23.98
N PRO A 187 -10.37 -6.57 24.31
CA PRO A 187 -11.09 -6.26 25.56
C PRO A 187 -10.31 -6.68 26.81
N TYR A 188 -9.08 -6.99 26.64
CA TYR A 188 -8.13 -7.56 27.56
C TYR A 188 -7.07 -6.54 28.02
N SER A 189 -7.47 -5.30 28.37
CA SER A 189 -6.76 -4.66 29.44
C SER A 189 -7.07 -5.48 30.70
N THR A 190 -6.24 -6.48 30.98
CA THR A 190 -6.27 -7.11 32.29
C THR A 190 -6.01 -6.01 33.30
N VAL A 191 -6.89 -5.84 34.25
CA VAL A 191 -6.60 -5.02 35.41
C VAL A 191 -5.65 -5.80 36.31
N ASP A 192 -4.63 -5.15 36.84
CA ASP A 192 -3.79 -5.74 37.88
C ASP A 192 -4.57 -5.96 39.20
N SER A 193 -3.92 -6.51 40.20
CA SER A 193 -4.52 -6.73 41.51
C SER A 193 -5.03 -5.45 42.21
N THR A 194 -4.70 -4.27 41.68
CA THR A 194 -5.13 -2.94 42.20
C THR A 194 -6.27 -2.35 41.38
N GLY A 195 -6.72 -3.04 40.30
CA GLY A 195 -7.75 -2.53 39.39
C GLY A 195 -7.24 -1.56 38.32
N GLN A 196 -5.92 -1.40 38.17
CA GLN A 196 -5.32 -0.57 37.14
C GLN A 196 -5.28 -1.34 35.80
N PRO A 197 -5.59 -0.68 34.64
CA PRO A 197 -5.42 -1.28 33.32
C PRO A 197 -3.96 -1.70 33.13
N THR A 198 -3.73 -2.95 32.72
CA THR A 198 -2.41 -3.37 32.24
C THR A 198 -2.31 -3.12 30.74
N LEU A 199 -1.12 -2.73 30.26
CA LEU A 199 -0.89 -2.50 28.85
C LEU A 199 -1.04 -3.83 28.06
N ASN A 200 -1.65 -3.76 26.88
CA ASN A 200 -1.63 -4.87 25.94
C ASN A 200 -0.29 -4.93 25.18
N LEU A 201 -0.06 -5.98 24.38
CA LEU A 201 1.22 -6.17 23.68
C LEU A 201 1.65 -4.97 22.81
N PRO A 202 0.79 -4.38 21.93
CA PRO A 202 1.18 -3.20 21.19
C PRO A 202 1.46 -1.96 22.05
N GLU A 203 0.70 -1.76 23.12
CA GLU A 203 0.94 -0.66 24.06
C GLU A 203 2.29 -0.82 24.79
N LEU A 204 2.63 -2.05 25.18
CA LEU A 204 3.97 -2.37 25.68
C LEU A 204 5.06 -2.06 24.64
N GLY A 205 4.85 -2.42 23.38
CA GLY A 205 5.78 -2.11 22.29
C GLY A 205 5.97 -0.59 22.12
N MET A 206 4.88 0.17 22.10
CA MET A 206 4.91 1.63 22.00
C MET A 206 5.60 2.26 23.22
N GLU A 207 5.35 1.76 24.42
CA GLU A 207 6.08 2.20 25.64
C GLU A 207 7.59 1.98 25.51
N MET A 208 8.01 0.82 24.94
CA MET A 208 9.44 0.58 24.71
C MET A 208 10.04 1.58 23.73
N MET A 209 9.34 1.92 22.67
CA MET A 209 9.77 2.96 21.72
C MET A 209 9.92 4.31 22.44
N GLY A 210 8.96 4.68 23.30
CA GLY A 210 9.04 5.88 24.14
C GLY A 210 10.26 5.90 25.05
N LYS A 211 10.62 4.77 25.66
CA LYS A 211 11.86 4.63 26.49
C LYS A 211 13.13 4.82 25.67
N HIS A 212 13.08 4.57 24.38
CA HIS A 212 14.16 4.87 23.44
C HIS A 212 14.07 6.28 22.84
N GLY A 213 13.21 7.16 23.37
CA GLY A 213 13.11 8.57 22.98
C GLY A 213 12.33 8.84 21.70
N ILE A 214 11.57 7.87 21.21
CA ILE A 214 10.63 8.09 20.10
C ILE A 214 9.36 8.72 20.72
N PRO A 215 8.85 9.84 20.18
CA PRO A 215 7.68 10.51 20.76
C PRO A 215 6.37 9.77 20.43
N GLU A 216 5.36 9.93 21.28
CA GLU A 216 3.98 9.65 20.90
C GLU A 216 3.52 10.70 19.87
N ASN A 217 2.81 10.25 18.83
CA ASN A 217 2.18 11.15 17.86
C ASN A 217 0.67 11.21 18.12
N PRO A 218 0.15 12.27 18.73
CA PRO A 218 -1.28 12.37 19.02
C PRO A 218 -2.14 12.70 17.79
N SER A 219 -1.52 13.05 16.64
CA SER A 219 -2.24 13.42 15.41
C SER A 219 -1.51 12.92 14.16
N PRO A 220 -1.41 11.60 13.93
CA PRO A 220 -0.56 11.01 12.89
C PRO A 220 -1.06 11.27 11.46
N THR A 221 -2.17 11.96 11.29
CA THR A 221 -2.82 12.23 10.00
C THR A 221 -2.81 13.72 9.60
N ASN A 222 -2.11 14.56 10.36
CA ASN A 222 -2.06 16.02 10.15
C ASN A 222 -0.91 16.49 9.23
N GLY A 223 -0.19 15.54 8.61
CA GLY A 223 1.00 15.81 7.78
C GLY A 223 2.33 15.68 8.52
N ASN A 224 2.32 15.51 9.85
CA ASN A 224 3.45 15.03 10.63
C ASN A 224 3.17 13.60 11.07
N ILE A 225 3.93 12.65 10.53
CA ILE A 225 3.73 11.21 10.81
C ILE A 225 4.69 10.66 11.86
N ILE A 226 5.72 11.45 12.28
CA ILE A 226 6.80 10.98 13.13
C ILE A 226 6.30 10.61 14.54
N GLY A 227 6.74 9.45 15.00
CA GLY A 227 6.38 8.92 16.32
C GLY A 227 5.49 7.68 16.25
N TYR A 228 5.13 7.15 17.43
CA TYR A 228 4.25 6.01 17.54
C TYR A 228 2.79 6.45 17.77
N ALA A 229 1.86 5.68 17.21
CA ALA A 229 0.43 5.92 17.32
C ALA A 229 -0.39 4.63 17.19
N LYS A 230 -1.64 4.67 17.64
CA LYS A 230 -2.66 3.69 17.23
C LYS A 230 -3.26 4.17 15.91
N PRO A 231 -3.26 3.36 14.85
CA PRO A 231 -3.83 3.76 13.57
C PRO A 231 -5.36 3.73 13.61
N PHE A 232 -5.98 4.56 12.76
CA PHE A 232 -7.39 4.41 12.44
C PHE A 232 -7.59 3.29 11.43
N MET A 233 -8.80 2.73 11.40
CA MET A 233 -9.13 1.60 10.54
C MET A 233 -10.33 1.93 9.64
N ALA A 234 -10.29 1.43 8.40
CA ALA A 234 -11.43 1.49 7.48
C ALA A 234 -12.50 0.45 7.89
N ILE A 235 -13.11 0.67 9.05
CA ILE A 235 -14.15 -0.17 9.65
C ILE A 235 -15.33 0.72 10.01
N ASP A 236 -16.51 0.33 9.56
CA ASP A 236 -17.76 0.98 9.96
C ASP A 236 -18.19 0.45 11.34
N PRO A 237 -18.21 1.27 12.39
CA PRO A 237 -18.56 0.81 13.72
C PRO A 237 -20.04 0.43 13.88
N ALA A 238 -20.91 0.86 12.97
CA ALA A 238 -22.33 0.52 13.01
C ALA A 238 -22.60 -0.90 12.53
N SER A 239 -21.93 -1.33 11.46
CA SER A 239 -22.05 -2.68 10.91
C SER A 239 -21.00 -3.63 11.46
N GLY A 240 -19.88 -3.12 11.95
CA GLY A 240 -18.68 -3.88 12.31
C GLY A 240 -17.89 -4.39 11.11
N ASN A 241 -18.24 -3.99 9.90
CA ASN A 241 -17.66 -4.48 8.66
C ASN A 241 -16.58 -3.54 8.12
N ARG A 242 -15.76 -4.07 7.21
CA ARG A 242 -14.83 -3.30 6.39
C ARG A 242 -15.56 -2.21 5.61
N SER A 243 -14.96 -1.01 5.56
CA SER A 243 -15.34 0.05 4.62
C SER A 243 -14.37 0.00 3.42
N SER A 244 -14.91 -0.24 2.22
CA SER A 244 -14.14 -0.41 0.99
C SER A 244 -14.59 0.59 -0.09
N ALA A 245 -13.84 0.68 -1.20
CA ALA A 245 -14.27 1.49 -2.33
C ALA A 245 -15.61 1.00 -2.92
N ALA A 246 -15.90 -0.30 -2.87
CA ALA A 246 -17.19 -0.82 -3.29
C ALA A 246 -18.32 -0.35 -2.37
N SER A 247 -18.19 -0.57 -1.06
CA SER A 247 -19.22 -0.22 -0.09
C SER A 247 -19.45 1.31 0.02
N GLY A 248 -18.39 2.11 -0.19
CA GLY A 248 -18.49 3.57 -0.07
C GLY A 248 -18.93 4.27 -1.37
N TYR A 249 -18.34 3.90 -2.51
CA TYR A 249 -18.55 4.64 -3.76
C TYR A 249 -19.51 3.97 -4.75
N LEU A 250 -19.62 2.64 -4.77
CA LEU A 250 -20.46 1.95 -5.74
C LEU A 250 -21.83 1.59 -5.17
N GLU A 251 -21.89 0.89 -4.06
CA GLU A 251 -23.13 0.34 -3.51
C GLU A 251 -24.21 1.40 -3.24
N PRO A 252 -23.88 2.60 -2.69
CA PRO A 252 -24.89 3.63 -2.44
C PRO A 252 -25.58 4.15 -3.70
N ILE A 253 -24.98 3.98 -4.89
CA ILE A 253 -25.52 4.49 -6.15
C ILE A 253 -26.03 3.39 -7.10
N LEU A 254 -25.95 2.11 -6.70
CA LEU A 254 -26.36 0.98 -7.55
C LEU A 254 -27.82 1.06 -8.04
N GLU A 255 -28.71 1.68 -7.31
CA GLU A 255 -30.12 1.81 -7.70
C GLU A 255 -30.44 3.15 -8.37
N THR A 256 -29.61 4.17 -8.17
CA THR A 256 -29.93 5.56 -8.57
C THR A 256 -29.14 6.05 -9.78
N ALA A 257 -27.93 5.53 -10.01
CA ALA A 257 -27.08 5.97 -11.12
C ALA A 257 -27.53 5.34 -12.45
N VAL A 258 -28.38 6.02 -13.18
CA VAL A 258 -28.92 5.57 -14.48
C VAL A 258 -27.96 5.76 -15.64
N ASN A 259 -26.89 6.53 -15.44
CA ASN A 259 -25.86 6.90 -16.41
C ASN A 259 -24.51 6.18 -16.17
N LEU A 260 -24.45 5.27 -15.21
CA LEU A 260 -23.29 4.43 -14.90
C LEU A 260 -23.54 3.00 -15.39
N TYR A 261 -22.58 2.43 -16.09
CA TYR A 261 -22.59 1.04 -16.58
C TYR A 261 -21.30 0.34 -16.17
N VAL A 262 -21.42 -0.78 -15.48
CA VAL A 262 -20.29 -1.54 -14.96
C VAL A 262 -20.30 -2.94 -15.56
N LEU A 263 -19.20 -3.33 -16.20
CA LEU A 263 -18.96 -4.67 -16.74
C LEU A 263 -17.90 -5.35 -15.86
N THR A 264 -18.24 -6.49 -15.27
CA THR A 264 -17.33 -7.34 -14.49
C THR A 264 -16.84 -8.53 -15.30
N ASP A 265 -15.86 -9.25 -14.76
CA ASP A 265 -15.30 -10.49 -15.34
C ASP A 265 -14.76 -10.26 -16.76
N ALA A 266 -14.22 -9.06 -17.01
CA ALA A 266 -13.78 -8.57 -18.31
C ALA A 266 -12.40 -7.90 -18.19
N LEU A 267 -11.36 -8.59 -18.68
CA LEU A 267 -9.98 -8.13 -18.65
C LEU A 267 -9.67 -7.30 -19.91
N VAL A 268 -9.39 -6.00 -19.73
CA VAL A 268 -8.90 -5.16 -20.81
C VAL A 268 -7.48 -5.56 -21.18
N THR A 269 -7.24 -5.81 -22.47
CA THR A 269 -5.95 -6.24 -22.99
C THR A 269 -5.16 -5.08 -23.58
N ARG A 270 -5.82 -4.13 -24.24
CA ARG A 270 -5.19 -2.92 -24.81
C ARG A 270 -6.19 -1.81 -25.08
N VAL A 271 -5.67 -0.60 -25.25
CA VAL A 271 -6.38 0.58 -25.76
C VAL A 271 -6.34 0.59 -27.29
N LEU A 272 -7.42 1.04 -27.92
CA LEU A 272 -7.56 1.16 -29.38
C LEU A 272 -7.49 2.63 -29.78
N PHE A 273 -6.77 2.92 -30.87
CA PHE A 273 -6.54 4.27 -31.35
C PHE A 273 -7.08 4.50 -32.75
N ASP A 274 -7.52 5.73 -33.00
CA ASP A 274 -7.65 6.33 -34.31
C ASP A 274 -6.58 7.40 -34.50
N ARG A 275 -6.22 7.72 -35.76
CA ARG A 275 -5.28 8.81 -36.03
C ARG A 275 -6.05 10.09 -36.37
N LEU A 276 -5.75 11.17 -35.63
CA LEU A 276 -6.26 12.49 -35.91
C LEU A 276 -5.60 13.12 -37.16
N ARG A 277 -6.21 14.20 -37.69
CA ARG A 277 -5.66 14.93 -38.86
C ARG A 277 -4.24 15.49 -38.60
N ASN A 278 -3.89 15.81 -37.36
CA ASN A 278 -2.56 16.25 -36.95
C ASN A 278 -1.55 15.10 -36.77
N GLY A 279 -1.98 13.85 -37.02
CA GLY A 279 -1.15 12.65 -36.87
C GLY A 279 -1.07 12.08 -35.45
N LEU A 280 -1.62 12.74 -34.43
CA LEU A 280 -1.64 12.23 -33.06
C LEU A 280 -2.60 11.03 -32.93
N PRO A 281 -2.24 10.00 -32.17
CA PRO A 281 -3.15 8.93 -31.80
C PRO A 281 -4.20 9.47 -30.82
N LYS A 282 -5.48 9.10 -31.06
CA LYS A 282 -6.59 9.35 -30.16
C LYS A 282 -7.12 8.02 -29.63
N ALA A 283 -7.19 7.86 -28.31
CA ALA A 283 -7.84 6.72 -27.68
C ALA A 283 -9.35 6.77 -27.94
N VAL A 284 -9.90 5.70 -28.53
CA VAL A 284 -11.31 5.64 -28.94
C VAL A 284 -12.05 4.42 -28.41
N GLY A 285 -11.33 3.49 -27.77
CA GLY A 285 -11.92 2.27 -27.26
C GLY A 285 -10.89 1.34 -26.64
N VAL A 286 -11.33 0.15 -26.28
CA VAL A 286 -10.50 -0.91 -25.72
C VAL A 286 -10.83 -2.26 -26.32
N GLU A 287 -9.86 -3.17 -26.29
CA GLU A 287 -10.03 -4.59 -26.54
C GLU A 287 -10.01 -5.32 -25.19
N LEU A 288 -10.90 -6.28 -25.03
CA LEU A 288 -11.04 -7.01 -23.77
C LEU A 288 -11.30 -8.50 -24.00
N ARG A 289 -10.88 -9.28 -23.01
CA ARG A 289 -11.23 -10.69 -22.86
C ARG A 289 -12.30 -10.82 -21.80
N VAL A 290 -13.43 -11.44 -22.15
CA VAL A 290 -14.53 -11.69 -21.21
C VAL A 290 -14.51 -13.16 -20.82
N GLU A 291 -14.65 -13.44 -19.53
CA GLU A 291 -14.68 -14.80 -19.04
C GLU A 291 -15.81 -15.61 -19.70
N GLY A 292 -15.49 -16.83 -20.15
CA GLY A 292 -16.44 -17.68 -20.89
C GLY A 292 -16.58 -17.39 -22.39
N LEU A 293 -15.84 -16.41 -22.95
CA LEU A 293 -15.80 -16.16 -24.40
C LEU A 293 -14.42 -16.46 -24.99
N ASP A 294 -14.38 -17.24 -26.08
CA ASP A 294 -13.12 -17.59 -26.77
C ASP A 294 -12.53 -16.46 -27.63
N LYS A 295 -13.32 -15.42 -27.90
CA LYS A 295 -12.91 -14.30 -28.76
C LYS A 295 -12.74 -13.00 -27.98
N LEU A 296 -11.81 -12.18 -28.44
CA LEU A 296 -11.66 -10.80 -27.96
C LEU A 296 -12.86 -9.94 -28.42
N VAL A 297 -13.23 -8.99 -27.58
CA VAL A 297 -14.33 -8.05 -27.82
C VAL A 297 -13.78 -6.63 -27.85
N GLU A 298 -14.23 -5.81 -28.79
CA GLU A 298 -13.88 -4.40 -28.85
C GLU A 298 -15.06 -3.54 -28.36
N ILE A 299 -14.75 -2.59 -27.48
CA ILE A 299 -15.64 -1.52 -27.06
C ILE A 299 -15.07 -0.22 -27.63
N ARG A 300 -15.80 0.44 -28.53
CA ARG A 300 -15.36 1.64 -29.25
C ARG A 300 -16.29 2.83 -29.01
N ASN A 301 -15.96 3.98 -29.63
CA ASN A 301 -16.73 5.23 -29.62
C ASN A 301 -16.75 5.95 -28.26
N VAL A 302 -15.66 5.89 -27.49
CA VAL A 302 -15.50 6.74 -26.30
C VAL A 302 -15.29 8.18 -26.74
N ARG A 303 -16.08 9.12 -26.19
CA ARG A 303 -16.13 10.50 -26.66
C ARG A 303 -15.06 11.40 -26.04
N CYS A 304 -14.87 11.29 -24.72
CA CYS A 304 -13.94 12.14 -23.97
C CYS A 304 -12.65 11.37 -23.67
N ASP A 305 -12.58 10.70 -22.53
CA ASP A 305 -11.35 10.05 -22.09
C ASP A 305 -11.56 8.57 -21.74
N ILE A 306 -10.53 7.76 -22.03
CA ILE A 306 -10.31 6.45 -21.44
C ILE A 306 -9.37 6.67 -20.24
N ILE A 307 -9.75 6.18 -19.08
CA ILE A 307 -9.02 6.38 -17.81
C ILE A 307 -8.51 5.03 -17.33
N LEU A 308 -7.19 4.82 -17.38
CA LEU A 308 -6.57 3.63 -16.81
C LEU A 308 -6.47 3.79 -15.29
N ALA A 309 -7.13 2.90 -14.56
CA ALA A 309 -7.13 2.78 -13.10
C ALA A 309 -6.89 1.33 -12.67
N ALA A 310 -6.09 0.59 -13.47
CA ALA A 310 -5.82 -0.83 -13.30
C ALA A 310 -4.72 -1.12 -12.25
N GLY A 311 -4.18 -0.08 -11.62
CA GLY A 311 -3.15 -0.16 -10.58
C GLY A 311 -1.74 -0.28 -11.15
N ALA A 312 -0.75 -0.01 -10.29
CA ALA A 312 0.66 0.13 -10.68
C ALA A 312 1.29 -1.11 -11.35
N LEU A 313 0.67 -2.28 -11.27
CA LEU A 313 1.17 -3.49 -11.94
C LEU A 313 0.50 -3.74 -13.30
N GLN A 314 -0.79 -3.40 -13.49
CA GLN A 314 -1.48 -3.70 -14.74
C GLN A 314 -1.52 -2.50 -15.70
N THR A 315 -1.56 -1.29 -15.18
CA THR A 315 -1.58 -0.06 -16.01
C THR A 315 -0.42 0.00 -17.00
N PRO A 316 0.86 -0.20 -16.62
CA PRO A 316 1.96 -0.18 -17.58
C PRO A 316 1.86 -1.32 -18.60
N VAL A 317 1.38 -2.50 -18.23
CA VAL A 317 1.18 -3.63 -19.15
C VAL A 317 0.14 -3.29 -20.21
N ILE A 318 -0.97 -2.64 -19.84
CA ILE A 318 -1.99 -2.18 -20.78
C ILE A 318 -1.42 -1.10 -21.71
N LEU A 319 -0.62 -0.15 -21.20
CA LEU A 319 0.05 0.86 -22.02
C LEU A 319 0.98 0.23 -23.07
N GLU A 320 1.87 -0.68 -22.65
CA GLU A 320 2.80 -1.37 -23.56
C GLU A 320 2.06 -2.24 -24.57
N SER A 321 1.04 -3.01 -24.15
CA SER A 321 0.20 -3.79 -25.08
C SER A 321 -0.54 -2.93 -26.09
N SER A 322 -0.71 -1.63 -25.79
CA SER A 322 -1.30 -0.64 -26.68
C SER A 322 -0.28 0.08 -27.59
N GLY A 323 1.00 -0.28 -27.49
CA GLY A 323 2.08 0.37 -28.25
C GLY A 323 2.62 1.66 -27.62
N ILE A 324 2.38 1.88 -26.33
CA ILE A 324 2.89 3.03 -25.57
C ILE A 324 3.93 2.53 -24.55
N GLY A 325 5.20 2.82 -24.78
CA GLY A 325 6.28 2.33 -23.93
C GLY A 325 7.65 2.54 -24.54
N ASP A 326 8.65 1.82 -24.01
CA ASP A 326 9.99 1.83 -24.57
C ASP A 326 9.99 1.17 -25.97
N PRO A 327 10.44 1.87 -27.04
CA PRO A 327 10.44 1.33 -28.41
C PRO A 327 11.18 0.01 -28.55
N GLU A 328 12.28 -0.20 -27.81
CA GLU A 328 13.05 -1.45 -27.90
C GLU A 328 12.33 -2.61 -27.20
N ILE A 329 11.68 -2.36 -26.06
CA ILE A 329 10.86 -3.37 -25.37
C ILE A 329 9.66 -3.77 -26.24
N LEU A 330 8.93 -2.78 -26.79
CA LEU A 330 7.80 -3.01 -27.68
C LEU A 330 8.20 -3.85 -28.91
N LYS A 331 9.32 -3.51 -29.53
CA LYS A 331 9.88 -4.24 -30.68
C LYS A 331 10.22 -5.71 -30.32
N GLN A 332 10.82 -5.95 -29.14
CA GLN A 332 11.12 -7.31 -28.67
C GLN A 332 9.84 -8.14 -28.47
N CYS A 333 8.75 -7.50 -28.13
CA CYS A 333 7.43 -8.12 -27.98
C CYS A 333 6.62 -8.22 -29.29
N GLY A 334 7.15 -7.70 -30.41
CA GLY A 334 6.43 -7.65 -31.69
C GLY A 334 5.27 -6.67 -31.70
N ILE A 335 5.28 -5.66 -30.84
CA ILE A 335 4.23 -4.63 -30.71
C ILE A 335 4.68 -3.40 -31.49
N GLU A 336 3.79 -2.86 -32.35
CA GLU A 336 4.04 -1.61 -33.07
C GLU A 336 4.08 -0.44 -32.07
N CYS A 337 5.14 0.36 -32.12
CA CYS A 337 5.28 1.54 -31.27
C CYS A 337 4.36 2.66 -31.79
N VAL A 338 3.34 3.00 -31.02
CA VAL A 338 2.42 4.13 -31.25
C VAL A 338 3.00 5.41 -30.67
N VAL A 339 3.50 5.37 -29.44
CA VAL A 339 4.17 6.48 -28.77
C VAL A 339 5.34 5.96 -27.95
N GLY A 340 6.54 6.47 -28.21
CA GLY A 340 7.74 6.18 -27.42
C GLY A 340 7.71 6.93 -26.07
N LEU A 341 7.52 6.18 -24.99
CA LEU A 341 7.57 6.64 -23.59
C LEU A 341 8.37 5.64 -22.75
N PRO A 342 9.70 5.74 -22.70
CA PRO A 342 10.54 4.75 -22.03
C PRO A 342 10.36 4.69 -20.50
N GLY A 343 9.63 5.64 -19.91
CA GLY A 343 9.27 5.59 -18.49
C GLY A 343 8.17 4.58 -18.14
N VAL A 344 7.38 4.13 -19.12
CA VAL A 344 6.33 3.12 -18.88
C VAL A 344 6.94 1.84 -18.34
N GLY A 345 6.40 1.36 -17.23
CA GLY A 345 6.84 0.12 -16.58
C GLY A 345 8.12 0.24 -15.76
N ASN A 346 8.90 1.30 -15.92
CA ASN A 346 10.05 1.61 -15.08
C ASN A 346 9.63 2.23 -13.73
N ASN A 347 10.59 2.42 -12.81
CA ASN A 347 10.38 3.08 -11.52
C ASN A 347 9.40 2.36 -10.57
N LEU A 348 9.24 1.04 -10.70
CA LEU A 348 8.46 0.27 -9.75
C LEU A 348 9.09 0.39 -8.35
N GLN A 349 8.33 0.88 -7.39
CA GLN A 349 8.72 0.98 -5.99
C GLN A 349 7.67 0.27 -5.14
N ASN A 350 8.12 -0.40 -4.07
CA ASN A 350 7.25 -1.05 -3.11
C ASN A 350 7.99 -1.15 -1.78
N HIS A 351 7.31 -1.01 -0.67
CA HIS A 351 7.92 -1.13 0.67
C HIS A 351 8.40 -2.55 0.94
N PRO A 352 9.71 -2.79 1.09
CA PRO A 352 10.22 -4.05 1.63
C PRO A 352 10.07 -4.05 3.14
N ALA A 353 9.73 -5.21 3.71
CA ALA A 353 9.62 -5.39 5.14
C ALA A 353 10.28 -6.68 5.62
N VAL A 354 10.70 -6.68 6.89
CA VAL A 354 11.20 -7.87 7.59
C VAL A 354 10.59 -7.91 8.98
N HIS A 355 10.20 -9.10 9.40
CA HIS A 355 9.53 -9.33 10.68
C HIS A 355 10.48 -9.97 11.71
N VAL A 356 10.30 -9.63 12.98
CA VAL A 356 10.94 -10.29 14.12
C VAL A 356 9.86 -10.68 15.11
N ALA A 357 9.79 -11.95 15.47
CA ALA A 357 8.76 -12.45 16.37
C ALA A 357 9.31 -13.16 17.60
N VAL A 358 8.58 -13.01 18.68
CA VAL A 358 8.89 -13.64 19.98
C VAL A 358 7.66 -14.35 20.55
N GLU A 359 7.89 -15.45 21.26
CA GLU A 359 6.88 -16.01 22.16
C GLU A 359 6.86 -15.20 23.45
N VAL A 360 5.66 -14.83 23.89
CA VAL A 360 5.44 -14.08 25.13
C VAL A 360 4.67 -14.92 26.17
N ASP A 361 4.60 -14.40 27.40
CA ASP A 361 3.83 -15.03 28.48
C ASP A 361 2.36 -15.20 28.06
N SER A 362 1.79 -16.35 28.39
CA SER A 362 0.41 -16.74 28.06
C SER A 362 -0.68 -15.82 28.66
N LYS A 363 -0.33 -14.99 29.63
CA LYS A 363 -1.24 -13.96 30.17
C LYS A 363 -1.56 -12.84 29.19
N PHE A 364 -0.72 -12.64 28.15
CA PHE A 364 -0.97 -11.64 27.13
C PHE A 364 -1.84 -12.21 26.00
N PRO A 365 -3.02 -11.66 25.76
CA PRO A 365 -3.82 -12.04 24.61
C PRO A 365 -3.11 -11.67 23.30
N SER A 366 -3.23 -12.54 22.29
CA SER A 366 -2.72 -12.32 20.94
C SER A 366 -3.68 -12.90 19.89
N LEU A 367 -3.49 -12.54 18.63
CA LEU A 367 -4.28 -13.07 17.51
C LEU A 367 -4.18 -14.60 17.38
N ASP A 368 -3.11 -15.19 17.91
CA ASP A 368 -2.93 -16.66 17.93
C ASP A 368 -4.08 -17.40 18.62
N MET A 369 -4.82 -16.72 19.51
CA MET A 369 -6.01 -17.29 20.17
C MET A 369 -7.09 -17.73 19.18
N MET A 370 -7.13 -17.14 18.00
CA MET A 370 -8.08 -17.51 16.95
C MET A 370 -7.86 -18.92 16.39
N PHE A 371 -6.71 -19.55 16.66
CA PHE A 371 -6.44 -20.94 16.32
C PHE A 371 -6.94 -21.92 17.40
N ASP A 372 -7.28 -21.45 18.61
CA ASP A 372 -7.98 -22.26 19.61
C ASP A 372 -9.47 -22.36 19.27
N PRO A 373 -10.05 -23.57 19.05
CA PRO A 373 -11.44 -23.70 18.63
C PRO A 373 -12.47 -23.09 19.59
N VAL A 374 -12.20 -23.16 20.91
CA VAL A 374 -13.12 -22.64 21.94
C VAL A 374 -13.09 -21.11 21.93
N GLU A 375 -11.89 -20.52 21.88
CA GLU A 375 -11.76 -19.08 21.82
C GLU A 375 -12.31 -18.53 20.49
N LYS A 376 -12.04 -19.20 19.36
CA LYS A 376 -12.60 -18.85 18.06
C LYS A 376 -14.11 -18.77 18.08
N GLU A 377 -14.80 -19.81 18.60
CA GLU A 377 -16.27 -19.82 18.71
C GLU A 377 -16.79 -18.65 19.56
N LYS A 378 -16.10 -18.34 20.65
CA LYS A 378 -16.43 -17.20 21.52
C LYS A 378 -16.26 -15.87 20.77
N GLN A 379 -15.17 -15.68 20.02
CA GLN A 379 -14.93 -14.46 19.25
C GLN A 379 -15.92 -14.32 18.09
N GLU A 380 -16.26 -15.40 17.39
CA GLU A 380 -17.29 -15.40 16.36
C GLU A 380 -18.67 -15.03 16.92
N LYS A 381 -19.03 -15.56 18.10
CA LYS A 381 -20.28 -15.20 18.78
C LYS A 381 -20.29 -13.73 19.16
N LEU A 382 -19.20 -13.23 19.75
CA LEU A 382 -19.07 -11.84 20.17
C LEU A 382 -19.19 -10.88 18.98
N TYR A 383 -18.56 -11.21 17.85
CA TYR A 383 -18.69 -10.44 16.62
C TYR A 383 -20.10 -10.45 16.05
N ARG A 384 -20.74 -11.64 15.96
CA ARG A 384 -22.11 -11.76 15.42
C ARG A 384 -23.13 -10.98 16.25
N GLU A 385 -23.05 -11.07 17.57
CA GLU A 385 -24.06 -10.50 18.49
C GLU A 385 -23.82 -9.02 18.80
N LYS A 386 -22.56 -8.57 18.87
CA LYS A 386 -22.19 -7.24 19.40
C LYS A 386 -21.28 -6.42 18.50
N LYS A 387 -20.75 -7.00 17.43
CA LYS A 387 -19.71 -6.35 16.60
C LYS A 387 -18.46 -5.94 17.42
N GLU A 388 -18.08 -6.78 18.35
CA GLU A 388 -16.95 -6.63 19.25
C GLU A 388 -15.96 -7.81 19.12
N GLY A 389 -14.84 -7.72 19.83
CA GLY A 389 -13.82 -8.77 19.90
C GLY A 389 -12.79 -8.72 18.77
N LEU A 390 -11.95 -9.75 18.69
CA LEU A 390 -10.82 -9.81 17.75
C LEU A 390 -11.27 -9.71 16.29
N LEU A 391 -12.44 -10.25 15.94
CA LEU A 391 -12.96 -10.20 14.58
C LEU A 391 -13.42 -8.79 14.15
N ALA A 392 -13.73 -7.91 15.09
CA ALA A 392 -14.14 -6.53 14.81
C ALA A 392 -12.96 -5.54 14.70
N THR A 393 -11.73 -5.95 15.05
CA THR A 393 -10.62 -5.02 15.25
C THR A 393 -9.56 -5.01 14.14
N GLY A 394 -9.66 -5.88 13.14
CA GLY A 394 -8.56 -6.09 12.20
C GLY A 394 -7.32 -6.59 12.91
N LEU A 395 -6.11 -6.13 12.51
CA LEU A 395 -4.84 -6.55 13.13
C LEU A 395 -4.65 -6.04 14.56
N GLY A 396 -5.33 -4.97 14.92
CA GLY A 396 -5.22 -4.40 16.25
C GLY A 396 -3.78 -4.03 16.64
N PHE A 397 -3.03 -3.32 15.80
CA PHE A 397 -1.60 -3.07 15.95
C PHE A 397 -1.26 -1.62 16.31
N GLY A 398 0.02 -1.36 16.64
CA GLY A 398 0.58 -0.02 16.71
C GLY A 398 1.42 0.29 15.46
N VAL A 399 1.49 1.55 15.08
CA VAL A 399 2.39 2.06 14.03
C VAL A 399 3.39 3.03 14.62
N CYS A 400 4.59 3.07 14.05
CA CYS A 400 5.59 4.04 14.47
C CYS A 400 6.47 4.42 13.29
N PHE A 401 6.53 5.71 12.99
CA PHE A 401 7.34 6.25 11.90
C PHE A 401 8.56 6.97 12.46
N VAL A 402 9.74 6.60 11.98
CA VAL A 402 11.00 7.12 12.54
C VAL A 402 11.94 7.65 11.45
N PRO A 403 12.58 8.81 11.69
CA PRO A 403 13.60 9.37 10.81
C PRO A 403 14.94 8.65 11.00
N LEU A 404 15.84 8.81 10.02
CA LEU A 404 17.15 8.15 10.00
C LEU A 404 17.99 8.42 11.26
N HIS A 405 17.95 9.64 11.80
CA HIS A 405 18.75 9.99 12.99
C HIS A 405 18.32 9.20 14.24
N ASP A 406 17.03 8.91 14.42
CA ASP A 406 16.55 8.09 15.52
C ASP A 406 16.92 6.61 15.32
N ILE A 407 16.81 6.10 14.10
CA ILE A 407 17.25 4.75 13.76
C ILE A 407 18.74 4.60 14.13
N SER A 408 19.58 5.54 13.66
CA SER A 408 21.02 5.53 13.92
C SER A 408 21.36 5.66 15.41
N ARG A 409 20.65 6.53 16.13
CA ARG A 409 20.82 6.72 17.57
C ARG A 409 20.47 5.44 18.35
N ILE A 410 19.38 4.77 17.99
CA ILE A 410 18.91 3.56 18.67
C ILE A 410 19.78 2.36 18.30
N SER A 411 20.10 2.16 17.01
CA SER A 411 20.97 1.07 16.55
C SER A 411 22.45 1.24 16.92
N LYS A 412 22.86 2.45 17.35
CA LYS A 412 24.26 2.82 17.62
C LYS A 412 25.14 2.83 16.35
N THR A 413 24.57 3.25 15.25
CA THR A 413 25.27 3.43 13.97
C THR A 413 25.44 4.91 13.62
N SER A 414 26.23 5.21 12.59
CA SER A 414 26.52 6.57 12.16
C SER A 414 25.68 6.94 10.92
N SER A 415 24.66 7.80 11.08
CA SER A 415 23.92 8.36 9.95
C SER A 415 24.84 9.16 9.00
N LYS A 416 25.87 9.84 9.52
CA LYS A 416 26.83 10.59 8.69
C LYS A 416 27.66 9.69 7.80
N GLU A 417 28.14 8.56 8.30
CA GLU A 417 28.88 7.58 7.50
C GLU A 417 27.98 6.91 6.46
N PHE A 418 26.74 6.58 6.85
CA PHE A 418 25.75 6.04 5.92
C PHE A 418 25.51 7.02 4.76
N ILE A 419 25.18 8.27 5.04
CA ILE A 419 24.90 9.30 4.02
C ILE A 419 26.14 9.58 3.16
N ALA A 420 27.34 9.59 3.75
CA ALA A 420 28.59 9.84 3.01
C ALA A 420 28.87 8.79 1.92
N LYS A 421 28.52 7.53 2.17
CA LYS A 421 28.68 6.43 1.19
C LYS A 421 27.57 6.42 0.14
N LEU A 422 26.39 6.87 0.50
CA LEU A 422 25.17 6.64 -0.25
C LEU A 422 25.20 7.30 -1.63
N LYS A 423 25.79 8.49 -1.75
CA LYS A 423 25.89 9.20 -3.04
C LYS A 423 26.64 8.40 -4.09
N ASP A 424 27.83 7.90 -3.73
CA ASP A 424 28.66 7.10 -4.64
C ASP A 424 28.03 5.73 -4.96
N GLU A 425 27.35 5.13 -3.98
CA GLU A 425 26.63 3.88 -4.14
C GLU A 425 25.42 4.05 -5.09
N THR A 426 24.70 5.15 -4.96
CA THR A 426 23.55 5.47 -5.82
C THR A 426 23.98 5.73 -7.26
N GLU A 427 25.05 6.49 -7.49
CA GLU A 427 25.57 6.74 -8.84
C GLU A 427 25.98 5.43 -9.53
N LYS A 428 26.73 4.56 -8.83
CA LYS A 428 27.10 3.23 -9.33
C LYS A 428 25.89 2.35 -9.61
N TYR A 429 24.87 2.41 -8.75
CA TYR A 429 23.64 1.65 -8.90
C TYR A 429 22.89 2.04 -10.18
N ILE A 430 22.71 3.36 -10.41
CA ILE A 430 22.05 3.88 -11.62
C ILE A 430 22.83 3.49 -12.89
N ASP A 431 24.17 3.55 -12.86
CA ASP A 431 25.01 3.18 -14.00
C ASP A 431 24.84 1.71 -14.41
N LEU A 432 24.56 0.83 -13.47
CA LEU A 432 24.34 -0.60 -13.73
C LEU A 432 22.95 -0.92 -14.31
N MET A 433 21.98 0.00 -14.20
CA MET A 433 20.61 -0.26 -14.66
C MET A 433 20.41 -0.13 -16.18
N HIS A 434 21.38 0.40 -16.92
CA HIS A 434 21.32 0.58 -18.39
C HIS A 434 20.04 1.31 -18.88
N LEU A 435 19.64 2.36 -18.17
CA LEU A 435 18.43 3.12 -18.42
C LEU A 435 18.51 3.99 -19.70
N SER A 436 17.37 4.29 -20.32
CA SER A 436 17.30 5.36 -21.31
C SER A 436 17.72 6.70 -20.71
N LYS A 437 18.10 7.66 -21.57
CA LYS A 437 18.52 8.99 -21.09
C LYS A 437 17.45 9.66 -20.25
N GLU A 438 16.20 9.60 -20.69
CA GLU A 438 15.05 10.23 -20.04
C GLU A 438 14.79 9.60 -18.66
N VAL A 439 14.76 8.27 -18.58
CA VAL A 439 14.53 7.57 -17.31
C VAL A 439 15.68 7.84 -16.34
N ARG A 440 16.93 7.89 -16.83
CA ARG A 440 18.08 8.23 -15.99
C ARG A 440 17.96 9.64 -15.40
N GLN A 441 17.58 10.63 -16.20
CA GLN A 441 17.37 12.00 -15.71
C GLN A 441 16.31 12.07 -14.59
N GLY A 442 15.24 11.29 -14.73
CA GLY A 442 14.22 11.18 -13.70
C GLY A 442 14.75 10.54 -12.42
N TYR A 443 15.52 9.47 -12.54
CA TYR A 443 16.14 8.79 -11.38
C TYR A 443 17.13 9.71 -10.67
N ASP A 444 17.99 10.43 -11.39
CA ASP A 444 18.93 11.40 -10.81
C ASP A 444 18.18 12.44 -9.96
N LYS A 445 17.06 12.95 -10.44
CA LYS A 445 16.22 13.91 -9.73
C LYS A 445 15.54 13.30 -8.50
N GLN A 446 14.99 12.09 -8.63
CA GLN A 446 14.36 11.36 -7.53
C GLN A 446 15.36 11.05 -6.41
N TYR A 447 16.53 10.54 -6.75
CA TYR A 447 17.57 10.22 -5.77
C TYR A 447 18.13 11.47 -5.09
N GLN A 448 18.29 12.57 -5.84
CA GLN A 448 18.70 13.83 -5.22
C GLN A 448 17.70 14.25 -4.13
N LEU A 449 16.39 14.19 -4.42
CA LEU A 449 15.35 14.48 -3.42
C LEU A 449 15.43 13.54 -2.21
N GLN A 450 15.59 12.22 -2.44
CA GLN A 450 15.72 11.25 -1.35
C GLN A 450 16.96 11.52 -0.48
N LEU A 451 18.10 11.88 -1.09
CA LEU A 451 19.33 12.24 -0.37
C LEU A 451 19.15 13.51 0.47
N ASP A 452 18.46 14.51 -0.08
CA ASP A 452 18.18 15.78 0.64
C ASP A 452 17.27 15.53 1.86
N GLN A 453 16.33 14.60 1.75
CA GLN A 453 15.38 14.24 2.80
C GLN A 453 15.98 13.39 3.93
N LEU A 454 17.15 12.75 3.74
CA LEU A 454 17.74 11.87 4.77
C LEU A 454 18.06 12.57 6.10
N ASN A 455 18.32 13.87 6.07
CA ASN A 455 18.59 14.66 7.27
C ASN A 455 17.34 15.39 7.80
N ASP A 456 16.21 15.27 7.13
CA ASP A 456 14.97 15.90 7.55
C ASP A 456 14.37 15.13 8.75
N PRO A 457 14.22 15.76 9.93
CA PRO A 457 13.64 15.11 11.10
C PRO A 457 12.14 14.81 10.96
N ASP A 458 11.47 15.47 10.03
CA ASP A 458 10.03 15.29 9.77
C ASP A 458 9.77 14.22 8.68
N GLN A 459 10.86 13.65 8.12
CA GLN A 459 10.79 12.60 7.11
C GLN A 459 11.05 11.22 7.71
N ALA A 460 10.08 10.32 7.61
CA ALA A 460 10.24 8.94 8.06
C ALA A 460 11.04 8.11 7.04
N HIS A 461 11.91 7.23 7.54
CA HIS A 461 12.68 6.29 6.71
C HIS A 461 12.35 4.84 7.04
N ILE A 462 11.87 4.59 8.25
CA ILE A 462 11.37 3.28 8.68
C ILE A 462 9.99 3.45 9.32
N GLU A 463 9.09 2.54 8.98
CA GLU A 463 7.87 2.28 9.73
C GLU A 463 8.06 1.00 10.55
N PHE A 464 7.76 1.05 11.85
CA PHE A 464 7.60 -0.13 12.67
C PHE A 464 6.12 -0.44 12.87
N LEU A 465 5.73 -1.69 12.59
CA LEU A 465 4.43 -2.22 12.96
C LEU A 465 4.59 -3.11 14.19
N ILE A 466 3.68 -2.98 15.15
CA ILE A 466 3.67 -3.75 16.39
C ILE A 466 2.42 -4.62 16.38
N ILE A 467 2.58 -5.93 16.18
CA ILE A 467 1.48 -6.85 15.92
C ILE A 467 1.36 -7.82 17.10
N PRO A 468 0.18 -7.95 17.73
CA PRO A 468 -0.05 -8.91 18.80
C PRO A 468 -0.37 -10.29 18.20
N GLY A 469 0.60 -10.92 17.56
CA GLY A 469 0.42 -12.20 16.87
C GLY A 469 1.63 -12.52 16.00
N GLU A 470 1.61 -13.70 15.39
CA GLU A 470 2.62 -14.19 14.49
C GLU A 470 2.04 -14.29 13.07
N LEU A 471 2.81 -13.87 12.06
CA LEU A 471 2.33 -13.75 10.68
C LEU A 471 2.85 -14.84 9.73
N GLU A 472 4.07 -15.37 9.97
CA GLU A 472 4.76 -16.24 9.00
C GLU A 472 4.64 -17.74 9.35
N HIS A 473 4.69 -18.07 10.65
CA HIS A 473 4.73 -19.45 11.15
C HIS A 473 3.74 -19.69 12.29
N PRO A 474 2.43 -19.49 12.06
CA PRO A 474 1.44 -19.54 13.12
C PRO A 474 1.38 -20.91 13.80
N ASP A 475 1.26 -20.90 15.13
CA ASP A 475 0.94 -22.10 15.90
C ASP A 475 -0.56 -22.38 15.80
N PHE A 476 -0.95 -23.21 14.87
CA PHE A 476 -2.35 -23.61 14.66
C PHE A 476 -3.01 -24.32 15.84
N THR A 477 -2.29 -24.57 16.94
CA THR A 477 -2.89 -25.10 18.18
C THR A 477 -3.54 -24.00 19.03
N GLY A 478 -3.21 -22.73 18.76
CA GLY A 478 -3.68 -21.58 19.53
C GLY A 478 -3.16 -21.52 20.98
N LYS A 479 -2.13 -22.30 21.33
CA LYS A 479 -1.57 -22.37 22.70
C LYS A 479 -0.45 -21.36 22.93
N ARG A 480 0.33 -21.09 21.90
CA ARG A 480 1.40 -20.08 21.93
C ARG A 480 0.80 -18.68 21.91
N ARG A 481 1.43 -17.73 22.55
CA ARG A 481 1.14 -16.29 22.45
C ARG A 481 2.35 -15.59 21.91
N THR A 482 2.13 -14.73 20.94
CA THR A 482 3.23 -14.16 20.18
C THR A 482 3.09 -12.64 20.01
N MET A 483 4.21 -12.01 19.76
CA MET A 483 4.31 -10.61 19.38
C MET A 483 5.32 -10.46 18.25
N THR A 484 4.94 -9.73 17.22
CA THR A 484 5.79 -9.42 16.06
C THR A 484 6.03 -7.93 15.96
N PHE A 485 7.28 -7.54 15.75
CA PHE A 485 7.64 -6.25 15.19
C PHE A 485 8.00 -6.42 13.72
N SER A 486 7.49 -5.54 12.87
CA SER A 486 7.87 -5.46 11.47
C SER A 486 8.60 -4.17 11.21
N ALA A 487 9.70 -4.20 10.48
CA ALA A 487 10.41 -3.02 9.99
C ALA A 487 10.17 -2.89 8.49
N LEU A 488 9.68 -1.73 8.05
CA LEU A 488 9.43 -1.39 6.66
C LEU A 488 10.27 -0.18 6.26
N ILE A 489 10.88 -0.22 5.08
CA ILE A 489 11.48 1.00 4.49
C ILE A 489 10.36 1.81 3.84
N THR A 490 10.21 3.07 4.22
CA THR A 490 9.16 3.95 3.68
C THR A 490 9.51 4.54 2.32
N HIS A 491 10.79 4.79 2.06
CA HIS A 491 11.31 5.35 0.82
C HIS A 491 12.48 4.49 0.30
N PRO A 492 12.18 3.34 -0.33
CA PRO A 492 13.23 2.44 -0.81
C PRO A 492 14.09 3.13 -1.87
N PHE A 493 15.41 2.90 -1.80
CA PHE A 493 16.36 3.32 -2.83
C PHE A 493 16.36 2.35 -4.01
N SER A 494 16.02 1.10 -3.79
CA SER A 494 15.87 0.11 -4.87
C SER A 494 14.75 0.49 -5.82
N ARG A 495 14.95 0.22 -7.10
CA ARG A 495 13.96 0.40 -8.17
C ARG A 495 13.78 -0.91 -8.92
N GLY A 496 12.53 -1.22 -9.20
CA GLY A 496 12.14 -2.33 -10.06
C GLY A 496 11.48 -1.86 -11.34
N SER A 497 10.95 -2.82 -12.08
CA SER A 497 10.21 -2.58 -13.32
C SER A 497 9.13 -3.63 -13.54
N ILE A 498 8.18 -3.31 -14.40
CA ILE A 498 7.22 -4.27 -14.94
C ILE A 498 7.03 -4.01 -16.43
N HIS A 499 7.30 -5.01 -17.24
CA HIS A 499 7.20 -4.90 -18.68
C HIS A 499 6.43 -6.05 -19.29
N HIS A 500 5.78 -5.77 -20.41
CA HIS A 500 5.16 -6.78 -21.24
C HIS A 500 6.22 -7.74 -21.80
N HIS A 501 5.88 -9.01 -21.93
CA HIS A 501 6.74 -10.04 -22.49
C HIS A 501 5.90 -11.01 -23.33
N LEU A 502 6.51 -11.74 -24.24
CA LEU A 502 5.82 -12.69 -25.13
C LEU A 502 4.94 -13.72 -24.40
N ASN A 503 5.30 -14.06 -23.16
CA ASN A 503 4.58 -15.04 -22.34
C ASN A 503 3.84 -14.39 -21.13
N GLY A 504 3.48 -13.12 -21.20
CA GLY A 504 2.84 -12.36 -20.14
C GLY A 504 3.69 -11.16 -19.69
N SER A 505 3.50 -10.65 -18.48
CA SER A 505 4.33 -9.59 -17.90
C SER A 505 5.45 -10.16 -17.03
N LYS A 506 6.61 -9.51 -17.04
CA LYS A 506 7.71 -9.77 -16.11
C LYS A 506 7.80 -8.64 -15.10
N ILE A 507 7.90 -9.00 -13.83
CA ILE A 507 8.01 -8.05 -12.72
C ILE A 507 9.35 -8.23 -12.06
N ASP A 508 10.27 -7.31 -12.31
CA ASP A 508 11.44 -7.14 -11.47
C ASP A 508 11.02 -6.31 -10.25
N GLY A 509 10.94 -6.94 -9.08
CA GLY A 509 10.58 -6.24 -7.84
C GLY A 509 11.62 -5.23 -7.37
N GLY A 510 12.86 -5.34 -7.85
CA GLY A 510 13.99 -4.50 -7.48
C GLY A 510 14.42 -4.60 -6.01
N PHE A 511 13.71 -5.34 -5.17
CA PHE A 511 13.93 -5.38 -3.72
C PHE A 511 15.39 -5.66 -3.35
N LEU A 512 15.93 -4.84 -2.43
CA LEU A 512 17.30 -4.96 -1.91
C LEU A 512 18.38 -4.86 -2.98
N SER A 513 18.07 -4.36 -4.18
CA SER A 513 19.05 -4.17 -5.25
C SER A 513 19.99 -3.00 -4.97
N HIS A 514 19.50 -1.96 -4.26
CA HIS A 514 20.33 -0.87 -3.77
C HIS A 514 20.87 -1.21 -2.37
N PRO A 515 22.19 -1.06 -2.09
CA PRO A 515 22.81 -1.43 -0.80
C PRO A 515 22.21 -0.69 0.41
N ALA A 516 21.74 0.54 0.21
CA ALA A 516 21.13 1.35 1.26
C ALA A 516 19.93 0.69 1.93
N ASP A 517 19.08 0.03 1.16
CA ASP A 517 17.86 -0.61 1.69
C ASP A 517 18.22 -1.73 2.67
N ARG A 518 19.25 -2.51 2.34
CA ARG A 518 19.75 -3.56 3.21
C ARG A 518 20.32 -3.00 4.52
N THR A 519 21.09 -1.92 4.44
CA THR A 519 21.65 -1.24 5.61
C THR A 519 20.57 -0.64 6.50
N LEU A 520 19.54 0.00 5.91
CA LEU A 520 18.41 0.54 6.67
C LEU A 520 17.63 -0.55 7.41
N LEU A 521 17.32 -1.67 6.73
CA LEU A 521 16.66 -2.81 7.37
C LEU A 521 17.50 -3.41 8.49
N LEU A 522 18.80 -3.60 8.28
CA LEU A 522 19.70 -4.13 9.31
C LEU A 522 19.66 -3.26 10.58
N ASN A 523 19.79 -1.93 10.41
CA ASN A 523 19.72 -0.98 11.53
C ASN A 523 18.35 -1.00 12.21
N ALA A 524 17.27 -1.10 11.44
CA ALA A 524 15.91 -1.20 11.97
C ALA A 524 15.70 -2.50 12.77
N LEU A 525 16.25 -3.62 12.32
CA LEU A 525 16.20 -4.88 13.06
C LEU A 525 16.97 -4.80 14.38
N VAL A 526 18.13 -4.13 14.39
CA VAL A 526 18.85 -3.86 15.66
C VAL A 526 18.00 -3.02 16.62
N CYS A 527 17.24 -2.01 16.09
CA CYS A 527 16.29 -1.26 16.92
C CYS A 527 15.21 -2.17 17.52
N ILE A 528 14.60 -3.05 16.71
CA ILE A 528 13.59 -4.03 17.18
C ILE A 528 14.17 -4.92 18.28
N ILE A 529 15.38 -5.43 18.11
CA ILE A 529 16.03 -6.26 19.14
C ILE A 529 16.19 -5.46 20.44
N ARG A 530 16.59 -4.19 20.37
CA ARG A 530 16.69 -3.32 21.56
C ARG A 530 15.34 -3.08 22.21
N PHE A 531 14.25 -2.89 21.44
CA PHE A 531 12.90 -2.76 22.00
C PHE A 531 12.49 -4.02 22.76
N PHE A 532 12.70 -5.21 22.18
CA PHE A 532 12.41 -6.47 22.83
C PHE A 532 13.27 -6.72 24.10
N ARG A 533 14.48 -6.17 24.15
CA ARG A 533 15.39 -6.34 25.33
C ARG A 533 15.23 -5.24 26.38
N THR A 534 14.23 -4.36 26.24
CA THR A 534 13.93 -3.28 27.21
C THR A 534 12.82 -3.70 28.17
N GLU A 535 13.00 -3.41 29.47
CA GLU A 535 11.99 -3.64 30.52
C GLU A 535 10.79 -2.69 30.37
N PRO A 536 9.53 -3.16 30.57
CA PRO A 536 9.15 -4.48 31.09
C PRO A 536 8.94 -5.56 30.01
N LEU A 537 9.00 -5.23 28.69
CA LEU A 537 8.73 -6.18 27.61
C LEU A 537 9.71 -7.37 27.65
N LYS A 538 10.98 -7.12 27.95
CA LYS A 538 12.01 -8.16 28.11
C LYS A 538 11.56 -9.30 29.01
N ASN A 539 10.89 -9.00 30.12
CA ASN A 539 10.42 -9.98 31.10
C ASN A 539 9.19 -10.77 30.63
N ALA A 540 8.48 -10.29 29.63
CA ALA A 540 7.35 -10.99 29.03
C ALA A 540 7.77 -12.01 27.97
N ILE A 541 9.00 -11.91 27.44
CA ILE A 541 9.51 -12.77 26.36
C ILE A 541 10.02 -14.07 26.90
N LYS A 542 9.56 -15.18 26.31
CA LYS A 542 10.02 -16.54 26.60
C LYS A 542 11.15 -16.98 25.68
N THR A 543 10.96 -16.79 24.36
CA THR A 543 11.93 -17.20 23.34
C THR A 543 11.74 -16.44 22.03
N TRP A 544 12.79 -16.45 21.19
CA TRP A 544 12.73 -15.98 19.81
C TRP A 544 12.03 -17.01 18.93
N ILE A 545 11.17 -16.56 18.03
CA ILE A 545 10.54 -17.40 17.01
C ILE A 545 11.30 -17.24 15.70
N TYR A 546 11.47 -16.01 15.25
CA TYR A 546 12.35 -15.67 14.12
C TYR A 546 12.97 -14.28 14.31
N PRO A 547 14.26 -14.12 13.98
CA PRO A 547 15.17 -15.21 13.63
C PRO A 547 15.47 -16.11 14.85
N ILE A 548 15.24 -17.40 14.69
CA ILE A 548 15.45 -18.38 15.78
C ILE A 548 16.92 -18.42 16.25
N ASP A 549 17.86 -18.12 15.35
CA ASP A 549 19.30 -18.12 15.62
C ASP A 549 19.71 -17.09 16.69
N LEU A 550 18.86 -16.11 16.98
CA LEU A 550 19.09 -15.20 18.11
C LEU A 550 19.13 -15.91 19.48
N SER A 551 18.54 -17.09 19.58
CA SER A 551 18.62 -17.92 20.78
C SER A 551 20.00 -18.56 20.99
N THR A 552 20.88 -18.55 19.97
CA THR A 552 22.21 -19.17 20.00
C THR A 552 23.32 -18.25 20.48
N ILE A 553 23.02 -16.94 20.66
CA ILE A 553 24.00 -15.92 21.08
C ILE A 553 23.52 -15.18 22.32
N ASP A 554 24.44 -14.58 23.07
CA ASP A 554 24.09 -13.60 24.09
C ASP A 554 23.77 -12.25 23.45
N VAL A 555 22.47 -12.04 23.15
CA VAL A 555 21.98 -10.82 22.52
C VAL A 555 22.22 -9.57 23.39
N ASP A 556 22.10 -9.69 24.71
CA ASP A 556 22.35 -8.56 25.61
C ASP A 556 23.81 -8.13 25.58
N GLU A 557 24.74 -9.09 25.55
CA GLU A 557 26.16 -8.82 25.40
C GLU A 557 26.51 -8.26 24.03
N ALA A 558 25.95 -8.82 22.95
CA ALA A 558 26.13 -8.34 21.58
C ALA A 558 25.68 -6.87 21.39
N LEU A 559 24.68 -6.44 22.15
CA LEU A 559 24.16 -5.06 22.11
C LEU A 559 24.95 -4.06 22.98
N ARG A 560 25.93 -4.53 23.80
CA ARG A 560 26.79 -3.62 24.60
C ARG A 560 27.79 -2.92 23.69
N ASP A 561 27.96 -1.63 23.96
CA ASP A 561 28.85 -0.77 23.21
C ASP A 561 30.26 -0.78 23.83
N THR A 562 30.95 -1.92 23.75
CA THR A 562 32.30 -2.13 24.26
C THR A 562 33.18 -2.75 23.16
N ASP A 563 34.48 -2.42 23.16
CA ASP A 563 35.44 -2.95 22.20
C ASP A 563 35.62 -4.47 22.33
N ASP A 564 35.32 -5.04 23.48
CA ASP A 564 35.49 -6.47 23.77
C ASP A 564 34.44 -7.36 23.04
N ASN A 565 33.34 -6.78 22.53
CA ASN A 565 32.19 -7.52 22.00
C ASN A 565 32.05 -7.49 20.47
N VAL A 566 33.10 -7.11 19.76
CA VAL A 566 33.08 -6.97 18.28
C VAL A 566 32.66 -8.26 17.58
N GLU A 567 33.14 -9.43 18.03
CA GLU A 567 32.79 -10.71 17.40
C GLU A 567 31.30 -11.07 17.59
N LEU A 568 30.74 -10.86 18.80
CA LEU A 568 29.32 -11.08 19.06
C LEU A 568 28.43 -10.13 18.26
N ARG A 569 28.85 -8.86 18.13
CA ARG A 569 28.17 -7.88 17.29
C ARG A 569 28.17 -8.29 15.83
N ASN A 570 29.31 -8.69 15.28
CA ASN A 570 29.42 -9.21 13.93
C ASN A 570 28.57 -10.49 13.73
N GLN A 571 28.46 -11.33 14.76
CA GLN A 571 27.59 -12.51 14.71
C GLN A 571 26.11 -12.12 14.68
N LEU A 572 25.69 -11.17 15.50
CA LEU A 572 24.34 -10.62 15.47
C LEU A 572 24.00 -10.04 14.08
N GLU A 573 24.89 -9.22 13.52
CA GLU A 573 24.70 -8.63 12.20
C GLU A 573 24.58 -9.71 11.12
N ARG A 574 25.42 -10.76 11.13
CA ARG A 574 25.30 -11.90 10.18
C ARG A 574 23.96 -12.61 10.29
N ILE A 575 23.46 -12.85 11.51
CA ILE A 575 22.16 -13.48 11.74
C ILE A 575 21.04 -12.61 11.13
N LEU A 576 21.06 -11.30 11.42
CA LEU A 576 20.05 -10.38 10.93
C LEU A 576 20.12 -10.19 9.41
N ASP A 577 21.31 -10.13 8.83
CA ASP A 577 21.52 -10.01 7.39
C ASP A 577 21.02 -11.25 6.63
N GLU A 578 21.28 -12.44 7.15
CA GLU A 578 20.75 -13.69 6.59
C GLU A 578 19.22 -13.75 6.75
N HIS A 579 18.69 -13.26 7.87
CA HIS A 579 17.27 -13.16 8.10
C HIS A 579 16.57 -12.24 7.10
N ILE A 580 17.16 -11.09 6.78
CA ILE A 580 16.67 -10.17 5.72
C ILE A 580 16.55 -10.93 4.39
N SER A 581 17.60 -11.62 3.99
CA SER A 581 17.63 -12.33 2.70
C SER A 581 16.58 -13.45 2.62
N LYS A 582 16.38 -14.19 3.71
CA LYS A 582 15.43 -15.31 3.76
C LYS A 582 13.99 -14.86 3.85
N ASN A 583 13.70 -13.79 4.59
CA ASN A 583 12.34 -13.48 5.07
C ASN A 583 11.82 -12.10 4.66
N MET A 584 12.56 -11.34 3.82
CA MET A 584 12.03 -10.09 3.28
C MET A 584 10.75 -10.34 2.49
N VAL A 585 9.72 -9.53 2.74
CA VAL A 585 8.42 -9.54 2.07
C VAL A 585 8.08 -8.17 1.49
N ALA A 586 7.15 -8.14 0.54
CA ALA A 586 6.55 -6.90 0.04
C ALA A 586 5.33 -6.52 0.87
N MET A 587 5.14 -5.21 1.13
CA MET A 587 3.98 -4.71 1.89
C MET A 587 2.79 -4.35 1.00
N PHE A 588 2.79 -4.80 -0.25
CA PHE A 588 1.68 -4.67 -1.19
C PHE A 588 1.34 -3.21 -1.57
N HIS A 589 2.34 -2.33 -1.60
CA HIS A 589 2.22 -0.91 -1.93
C HIS A 589 2.92 -0.52 -3.24
N PRO A 590 2.73 -1.22 -4.38
CA PRO A 590 3.42 -0.87 -5.62
C PRO A 590 2.97 0.48 -6.17
N VAL A 591 3.95 1.31 -6.57
CA VAL A 591 3.75 2.65 -7.14
C VAL A 591 4.75 2.93 -8.28
N GLY A 592 4.58 3.99 -9.02
CA GLY A 592 5.64 4.65 -9.79
C GLY A 592 5.76 4.29 -11.26
N THR A 593 5.05 3.27 -11.75
CA THR A 593 5.26 2.66 -13.08
C THR A 593 4.69 3.44 -14.28
N ALA A 594 4.03 4.56 -14.05
CA ALA A 594 3.57 5.53 -15.06
C ALA A 594 3.70 6.95 -14.49
N ALA A 595 4.89 7.31 -14.06
CA ALA A 595 5.17 8.46 -13.21
C ALA A 595 4.71 9.81 -13.81
N MET A 596 4.11 10.64 -12.97
CA MET A 596 3.73 12.03 -13.24
C MET A 596 4.98 12.92 -13.08
N MET A 597 5.71 13.07 -14.17
CA MET A 597 6.97 13.83 -14.27
C MET A 597 7.06 14.48 -15.65
N ALA A 598 8.03 15.38 -15.85
CA ALA A 598 8.32 15.90 -17.18
C ALA A 598 8.69 14.75 -18.15
N ARG A 599 8.23 14.84 -19.39
CA ARG A 599 8.46 13.78 -20.40
C ARG A 599 9.94 13.48 -20.61
N GLU A 600 10.78 14.52 -20.64
CA GLU A 600 12.23 14.43 -20.75
C GLU A 600 12.93 13.81 -19.53
N GLU A 601 12.22 13.66 -18.42
CA GLU A 601 12.65 13.00 -17.18
C GLU A 601 12.04 11.58 -17.04
N GLY A 602 11.58 10.99 -18.15
CA GLY A 602 10.94 9.68 -18.15
C GLY A 602 9.50 9.69 -17.63
N GLY A 603 8.85 10.86 -17.58
CA GLY A 603 7.44 10.98 -17.25
C GLY A 603 6.54 10.30 -18.27
N VAL A 604 5.44 9.71 -17.79
CA VAL A 604 4.42 9.05 -18.61
C VAL A 604 3.16 9.91 -18.72
N VAL A 605 2.82 10.64 -17.67
CA VAL A 605 1.67 11.54 -17.61
C VAL A 605 2.07 12.93 -17.13
N ASP A 606 1.29 13.92 -17.53
CA ASP A 606 1.36 15.29 -17.02
C ASP A 606 0.59 15.48 -15.71
N GLU A 607 0.55 16.72 -15.19
CA GLU A 607 -0.16 17.07 -13.95
C GLU A 607 -1.69 16.96 -14.05
N GLU A 608 -2.24 16.87 -15.26
CA GLU A 608 -3.64 16.57 -15.51
C GLU A 608 -3.87 15.06 -15.71
N LEU A 609 -2.83 14.24 -15.46
CA LEU A 609 -2.81 12.78 -15.64
C LEU A 609 -3.02 12.31 -17.08
N LYS A 610 -2.85 13.16 -18.08
CA LYS A 610 -2.91 12.82 -19.50
C LYS A 610 -1.63 12.11 -19.93
N VAL A 611 -1.77 11.01 -20.67
CA VAL A 611 -0.62 10.29 -21.22
C VAL A 611 0.03 11.12 -22.32
N TYR A 612 1.33 11.36 -22.23
CA TYR A 612 2.06 12.15 -23.21
C TYR A 612 1.93 11.58 -24.63
N GLY A 613 1.64 12.47 -25.58
CA GLY A 613 1.58 12.13 -27.00
C GLY A 613 0.32 11.38 -27.44
N VAL A 614 -0.69 11.25 -26.59
CA VAL A 614 -1.97 10.61 -26.86
C VAL A 614 -3.12 11.54 -26.47
N GLU A 615 -4.14 11.66 -27.32
CA GLU A 615 -5.38 12.35 -26.97
C GLU A 615 -6.42 11.36 -26.41
N GLY A 616 -7.16 11.79 -25.38
CA GLY A 616 -8.25 11.02 -24.81
C GLY A 616 -7.81 9.82 -23.95
N LEU A 617 -6.58 9.82 -23.41
CA LEU A 617 -6.07 8.77 -22.51
C LEU A 617 -5.47 9.38 -21.25
N ARG A 618 -5.91 8.88 -20.09
CA ARG A 618 -5.36 9.24 -18.76
C ARG A 618 -4.96 8.00 -17.99
N VAL A 619 -4.07 8.21 -17.01
CA VAL A 619 -3.77 7.22 -15.97
C VAL A 619 -4.14 7.82 -14.63
N ALA A 620 -4.94 7.12 -13.85
CA ALA A 620 -5.39 7.60 -12.55
C ALA A 620 -5.39 6.45 -11.51
N ASP A 621 -4.20 6.08 -11.08
CA ASP A 621 -3.94 5.15 -9.98
C ASP A 621 -2.55 5.40 -9.37
N LEU A 622 -2.09 4.56 -8.47
CA LEU A 622 -0.81 4.75 -7.78
C LEU A 622 0.43 4.65 -8.70
N SER A 623 0.28 4.22 -9.95
CA SER A 623 1.40 4.23 -10.92
C SER A 623 1.92 5.63 -11.22
N VAL A 624 1.10 6.67 -10.99
CA VAL A 624 1.48 8.07 -11.30
C VAL A 624 2.41 8.71 -10.28
N LEU A 625 2.60 8.13 -9.10
CA LEU A 625 3.51 8.70 -8.10
C LEU A 625 4.97 8.59 -8.56
N PRO A 626 5.72 9.71 -8.66
CA PRO A 626 7.14 9.65 -9.03
C PRO A 626 8.01 8.97 -7.98
N LEU A 627 7.70 9.22 -6.70
CA LEU A 627 8.35 8.61 -5.55
C LEU A 627 7.34 7.97 -4.61
N HIS A 628 7.79 6.94 -3.90
CA HIS A 628 7.01 6.35 -2.83
C HIS A 628 6.78 7.36 -1.70
N VAL A 629 5.72 7.15 -0.93
CA VAL A 629 5.35 7.96 0.22
C VAL A 629 5.41 7.10 1.48
N ALA A 630 5.68 7.70 2.62
CA ALA A 630 5.61 7.01 3.90
C ALA A 630 4.15 6.64 4.23
N GLY A 631 3.98 5.51 4.92
CA GLY A 631 2.68 4.99 5.30
C GLY A 631 1.95 4.20 4.20
N HIS A 632 0.71 3.88 4.48
CA HIS A 632 -0.10 3.00 3.63
C HIS A 632 -0.80 3.80 2.53
N THR A 633 -0.67 3.35 1.29
CA THR A 633 -0.99 4.14 0.09
C THR A 633 -2.48 4.31 -0.22
N VAL A 634 -3.39 3.72 0.58
CA VAL A 634 -4.84 3.74 0.28
C VAL A 634 -5.44 5.15 0.31
N SER A 635 -5.02 6.00 1.25
CA SER A 635 -5.48 7.40 1.34
C SER A 635 -5.07 8.21 0.10
N VAL A 636 -3.86 7.93 -0.43
CA VAL A 636 -3.35 8.56 -1.65
C VAL A 636 -4.14 8.10 -2.87
N ALA A 637 -4.47 6.80 -2.96
CA ALA A 637 -5.29 6.28 -4.05
C ALA A 637 -6.68 6.93 -4.08
N PHE A 638 -7.33 7.11 -2.93
CA PHE A 638 -8.58 7.85 -2.84
C PHE A 638 -8.40 9.32 -3.25
N ALA A 639 -7.33 9.98 -2.79
CA ALA A 639 -7.06 11.37 -3.13
C ALA A 639 -6.82 11.59 -4.63
N ILE A 640 -6.11 10.67 -5.32
CA ILE A 640 -5.95 10.71 -6.77
C ILE A 640 -7.32 10.65 -7.46
N GLY A 641 -8.19 9.73 -7.04
CA GLY A 641 -9.54 9.61 -7.61
C GLY A 641 -10.41 10.85 -7.40
N GLU A 642 -10.38 11.43 -6.22
CA GLU A 642 -11.11 12.67 -5.90
C GLU A 642 -10.57 13.89 -6.65
N LYS A 643 -9.26 13.92 -6.94
CA LYS A 643 -8.62 15.02 -7.63
C LYS A 643 -8.89 15.04 -9.14
N VAL A 644 -8.95 13.88 -9.79
CA VAL A 644 -9.13 13.77 -11.26
C VAL A 644 -10.50 14.28 -11.73
N CYS A 645 -11.47 14.32 -10.85
CA CYS A 645 -12.85 14.63 -11.20
C CYS A 645 -13.18 16.13 -11.26
N PHE A 646 -12.19 17.02 -11.14
CA PHE A 646 -12.44 18.48 -11.11
C PHE A 646 -11.39 19.29 -11.85
#